data_bce7ea62ec2531fe31a11c5d608fc8e8
#
_entry.id   bce7ea62ec2531fe31a11c5d608fc8e8
#
_cell.length_a   1.000
_cell.length_b   1.000
_cell.length_c   1.000
_cell.angle_alpha   90.00
_cell.angle_beta   90.00
_cell.angle_gamma   90.00
#
_symmetry.space_group_name_H-M   'P 1'
#
loop_
_entity.id
_entity.type
_entity.pdbx_description
1 polymer ?
#
loop_
_entity_poly.entity_id
_entity_poly.type
_entity_poly.pdbx_seq_one_letter_code
_entity_poly.pdbx_strand_id
1 'polypeptide(L)'
;MIELKNVSKIYKSKKGNNTQALDNVTLKFDNKGMNFILGKSGSGKSTLLNIIGGLDKYDSGDMIILGKSSKDFNQADFDSYRNTYIGFVFQEFNILEDYDVYENIVLALQLQQKVVDKKKIDKLLEKLELIELKHRKVNELSGGQKQRVAIARALIKDPKIILADEPTGNLDSTTGKQVMDLLKEISKEKLVVVVSHDNESANVYGDRIIEIKDGTVINDIRKKNEISENVENYKTIKSKLPFKDSFKLGIGSLRYKKVKLVFTILLTICTLLFLSVVDTLSSYDVEKAHAKLLVDKGEKSILVEKYKFFGYDSYDFFNKSQIKLTSEDEKKIEANLKSKFYPVYKLQESYNYMSSGEILKIGEVDRDILYNLNGVYIKMDIIVSDSFEELINEKIIGRYPNNDNEILISNYVADLMIDGGVTTYEKNDTDEFSDEYIFKPTNYEEIINSNKTFYFGSAGKVKIVGIIDYDLSKYSSLKNKKYDPNKTTEDELTLQRELRLKANSIYGNVYVTSKFIENLDVETIELLDENMFFYRLSSDDISFPTDGYYIAAAVPQKEIEYYDGTKWVKTKTLKENEVIINMYQLISGAERDYQKGLEKYISNNPDEDKEDLEKKFFANYIKDYNVIGKSVNFTVKDNKDKIIKEYKDLKIIGITGLGEQAKDRNYYLSYDLVGEYKINVLQKTGYLIPMTEYKDFKYMLETFPYNQSIQTVTPYSEEVTMLVRTIEILKDIAFWGSLILFVFTVFLIGNFIMTSIHYRKKEIGVLRALGARSIDVIKIFLWEGLVMSLISATISAILLVIVTNLLNTMIMSGTNIILTPFMLGIRQFAMIYLIVFIVTIISSVLPIIKISKMKPIDAILNK
;
A
#
# COMPACT_ATOMS: atom_id res chain seq x y z
N MET A 1 -59.29 4.13 -31.66
CA MET A 1 -58.20 3.74 -30.71
C MET A 1 -57.01 4.67 -30.78
N ILE A 2 -56.38 4.88 -31.92
CA ILE A 2 -55.28 5.81 -32.17
C ILE A 2 -55.68 6.84 -33.19
N GLU A 3 -55.37 8.11 -32.94
CA GLU A 3 -55.61 9.21 -33.86
C GLU A 3 -54.31 10.01 -34.05
N LEU A 4 -53.90 10.18 -35.28
CA LEU A 4 -52.75 11.02 -35.66
C LEU A 4 -53.28 12.31 -36.26
N LYS A 5 -52.79 13.46 -35.78
CA LYS A 5 -53.19 14.80 -36.27
C LYS A 5 -51.97 15.55 -36.78
N ASN A 6 -51.85 15.70 -38.06
CA ASN A 6 -50.75 16.43 -38.73
C ASN A 6 -49.36 16.00 -38.28
N VAL A 7 -49.12 14.68 -38.11
CA VAL A 7 -47.88 14.14 -37.62
C VAL A 7 -46.80 14.18 -38.69
N SER A 8 -45.68 14.84 -38.36
CA SER A 8 -44.49 14.88 -39.23
C SER A 8 -43.23 14.37 -38.53
N LYS A 9 -42.33 13.81 -39.34
CA LYS A 9 -41.06 13.26 -38.88
C LYS A 9 -39.90 13.55 -39.80
N ILE A 10 -38.82 14.16 -39.29
CA ILE A 10 -37.61 14.50 -40.04
C ILE A 10 -36.39 13.80 -39.37
N TYR A 11 -35.67 13.01 -40.13
CA TYR A 11 -34.40 12.47 -39.70
C TYR A 11 -33.26 13.38 -40.12
N LYS A 12 -32.54 13.91 -39.13
CA LYS A 12 -31.38 14.80 -39.31
C LYS A 12 -30.12 13.98 -39.58
N SER A 13 -29.45 14.20 -40.71
CA SER A 13 -28.16 13.58 -40.98
C SER A 13 -27.00 14.44 -40.46
N LYS A 14 -25.97 13.82 -39.92
CA LYS A 14 -24.71 14.51 -39.56
C LYS A 14 -24.01 15.17 -40.76
N LYS A 15 -24.34 14.77 -42.00
CA LYS A 15 -23.76 15.31 -43.26
C LYS A 15 -24.65 16.38 -43.91
N GLY A 16 -25.63 16.93 -43.17
CA GLY A 16 -26.41 18.10 -43.64
C GLY A 16 -27.71 17.82 -44.44
N ASN A 17 -27.89 16.63 -44.98
CA ASN A 17 -29.14 16.31 -45.71
C ASN A 17 -30.19 15.73 -44.76
N ASN A 18 -31.25 16.51 -44.51
CA ASN A 18 -32.40 16.06 -43.72
C ASN A 18 -33.35 15.26 -44.59
N THR A 19 -33.88 14.16 -44.07
CA THR A 19 -34.87 13.33 -44.76
C THR A 19 -36.21 13.45 -44.05
N GLN A 20 -37.20 14.00 -44.74
CA GLN A 20 -38.60 14.04 -44.27
C GLN A 20 -39.20 12.66 -44.49
N ALA A 21 -39.46 11.95 -43.40
CA ALA A 21 -39.96 10.57 -43.46
C ALA A 21 -41.49 10.52 -43.36
N LEU A 22 -42.10 11.49 -42.69
CA LEU A 22 -43.56 11.69 -42.66
C LEU A 22 -43.84 13.18 -42.78
N ASP A 23 -44.89 13.54 -43.53
CA ASP A 23 -45.34 14.89 -43.75
C ASP A 23 -46.83 15.02 -43.51
N ASN A 24 -47.21 15.73 -42.42
CA ASN A 24 -48.59 16.06 -42.04
C ASN A 24 -49.59 14.89 -42.08
N VAL A 25 -49.20 13.71 -41.66
CA VAL A 25 -50.03 12.50 -41.69
C VAL A 25 -51.15 12.63 -40.66
N THR A 26 -52.36 12.51 -41.14
CA THR A 26 -53.62 12.49 -40.37
C THR A 26 -54.37 11.20 -40.65
N LEU A 27 -54.48 10.34 -39.57
CA LEU A 27 -55.08 9.01 -39.64
C LEU A 27 -55.79 8.70 -38.34
N LYS A 28 -56.91 7.99 -38.39
CA LYS A 28 -57.64 7.48 -37.22
C LYS A 28 -57.85 5.99 -37.41
N PHE A 29 -57.35 5.22 -36.39
CA PHE A 29 -57.51 3.76 -36.36
C PHE A 29 -58.63 3.35 -35.42
N ASP A 30 -59.40 2.35 -35.84
CA ASP A 30 -60.53 1.78 -35.10
C ASP A 30 -60.02 0.83 -33.98
N ASN A 31 -60.94 0.31 -33.14
CA ASN A 31 -60.53 -0.54 -31.99
C ASN A 31 -60.15 -1.98 -32.39
N LYS A 32 -60.52 -2.44 -33.54
CA LYS A 32 -60.32 -3.76 -34.13
C LYS A 32 -60.17 -3.71 -35.63
N GLY A 33 -59.75 -4.83 -36.21
CA GLY A 33 -59.61 -4.98 -37.64
C GLY A 33 -58.18 -5.03 -38.15
N MET A 34 -58.01 -5.54 -39.34
CA MET A 34 -56.66 -5.69 -39.96
C MET A 34 -56.44 -4.55 -40.97
N ASN A 35 -55.52 -3.65 -40.61
CA ASN A 35 -55.20 -2.44 -41.42
C ASN A 35 -53.80 -2.65 -42.02
N PHE A 36 -53.73 -2.55 -43.36
CA PHE A 36 -52.50 -2.57 -44.12
C PHE A 36 -51.96 -1.17 -44.38
N ILE A 37 -50.67 -0.97 -44.21
CA ILE A 37 -49.97 0.23 -44.67
C ILE A 37 -49.03 -0.21 -45.79
N LEU A 38 -49.40 0.20 -47.02
CA LEU A 38 -48.70 -0.14 -48.26
C LEU A 38 -47.89 1.04 -48.81
N GLY A 39 -46.85 0.73 -49.56
CA GLY A 39 -46.02 1.74 -50.25
C GLY A 39 -44.65 1.18 -50.62
N LYS A 40 -43.92 1.90 -51.48
CA LYS A 40 -42.54 1.53 -51.87
C LYS A 40 -41.59 1.58 -50.73
N SER A 41 -40.40 0.92 -50.82
CA SER A 41 -39.33 1.08 -49.85
C SER A 41 -38.94 2.55 -49.70
N GLY A 42 -38.76 3.01 -48.47
CA GLY A 42 -38.44 4.42 -48.16
C GLY A 42 -39.62 5.37 -48.08
N SER A 43 -40.87 4.95 -48.36
CA SER A 43 -42.04 5.81 -48.31
C SER A 43 -42.52 6.29 -46.93
N GLY A 44 -41.90 5.85 -45.82
CA GLY A 44 -42.24 6.25 -44.44
C GLY A 44 -43.08 5.23 -43.66
N LYS A 45 -43.42 4.04 -44.20
CA LYS A 45 -44.27 3.01 -43.57
C LYS A 45 -43.76 2.57 -42.18
N SER A 46 -42.53 2.09 -42.11
CA SER A 46 -41.94 1.64 -40.83
C SER A 46 -41.75 2.81 -39.85
N THR A 47 -41.52 4.04 -40.37
CA THR A 47 -41.48 5.24 -39.52
C THR A 47 -42.83 5.48 -38.86
N LEU A 48 -43.94 5.38 -39.65
CA LEU A 48 -45.27 5.53 -39.11
C LEU A 48 -45.58 4.44 -38.07
N LEU A 49 -45.26 3.18 -38.38
CA LEU A 49 -45.45 2.06 -37.44
C LEU A 49 -44.67 2.26 -36.11
N ASN A 50 -43.44 2.77 -36.21
CA ASN A 50 -42.60 3.04 -35.05
C ASN A 50 -43.13 4.20 -34.19
N ILE A 51 -43.72 5.22 -34.78
CA ILE A 51 -44.38 6.31 -34.06
C ILE A 51 -45.64 5.80 -33.37
N ILE A 52 -46.50 5.08 -34.07
CA ILE A 52 -47.69 4.44 -33.51
C ILE A 52 -47.34 3.55 -32.32
N GLY A 53 -46.27 2.82 -32.46
CA GLY A 53 -45.76 1.94 -31.39
C GLY A 53 -44.99 2.62 -30.26
N GLY A 54 -44.73 3.92 -30.36
CA GLY A 54 -43.95 4.68 -29.37
C GLY A 54 -42.51 4.27 -29.33
N LEU A 55 -41.95 3.69 -30.41
CA LEU A 55 -40.50 3.35 -30.51
C LEU A 55 -39.67 4.55 -30.94
N ASP A 56 -40.25 5.46 -31.70
CA ASP A 56 -39.71 6.76 -32.08
C ASP A 56 -40.71 7.88 -31.73
N LYS A 57 -40.23 9.10 -31.67
CA LYS A 57 -41.04 10.32 -31.45
C LYS A 57 -41.25 11.07 -32.75
N TYR A 58 -42.43 11.63 -32.92
CA TYR A 58 -42.71 12.59 -34.00
C TYR A 58 -42.11 13.97 -33.67
N ASP A 59 -41.92 14.82 -34.68
CA ASP A 59 -41.33 16.14 -34.49
C ASP A 59 -42.40 17.25 -34.45
N SER A 60 -43.53 17.07 -35.12
CA SER A 60 -44.70 17.96 -35.03
C SER A 60 -46.01 17.18 -35.15
N GLY A 61 -47.11 17.82 -34.82
CA GLY A 61 -48.44 17.20 -34.80
C GLY A 61 -48.80 16.65 -33.41
N ASP A 62 -49.74 15.70 -33.34
CA ASP A 62 -50.13 15.00 -32.12
C ASP A 62 -50.60 13.58 -32.42
N MET A 63 -50.27 12.68 -31.50
CA MET A 63 -50.77 11.30 -31.46
C MET A 63 -51.66 11.13 -30.22
N ILE A 64 -52.94 10.92 -30.45
CA ILE A 64 -53.92 10.71 -29.40
C ILE A 64 -54.19 9.22 -29.25
N ILE A 65 -54.01 8.69 -28.02
CA ILE A 65 -54.12 7.28 -27.65
C ILE A 65 -55.29 7.15 -26.68
N LEU A 66 -56.37 6.46 -27.07
CA LEU A 66 -57.55 6.32 -26.21
C LEU A 66 -58.01 7.66 -25.59
N GLY A 67 -58.01 8.70 -26.38
CA GLY A 67 -58.47 10.05 -25.99
C GLY A 67 -57.37 10.89 -25.27
N LYS A 68 -56.19 10.34 -24.95
CA LYS A 68 -55.10 11.06 -24.29
C LYS A 68 -54.03 11.47 -25.31
N SER A 69 -53.69 12.76 -25.33
CA SER A 69 -52.60 13.29 -26.17
C SER A 69 -51.23 12.76 -25.66
N SER A 70 -50.39 12.40 -26.60
CA SER A 70 -49.00 11.94 -26.29
C SER A 70 -47.95 13.05 -26.35
N LYS A 71 -48.33 14.30 -26.54
CA LYS A 71 -47.44 15.46 -26.55
C LYS A 71 -46.64 15.59 -25.26
N ASP A 72 -47.29 15.33 -24.12
CA ASP A 72 -46.70 15.47 -22.78
C ASP A 72 -46.08 14.16 -22.27
N PHE A 73 -46.03 13.11 -23.11
CA PHE A 73 -45.45 11.83 -22.67
C PHE A 73 -43.95 11.93 -22.53
N ASN A 74 -43.47 11.61 -21.33
CA ASN A 74 -42.06 11.35 -21.09
C ASN A 74 -41.70 9.91 -21.52
N GLN A 75 -40.43 9.53 -21.38
CA GLN A 75 -39.96 8.19 -21.76
C GLN A 75 -40.64 7.06 -20.98
N ALA A 76 -40.96 7.28 -19.71
CA ALA A 76 -41.63 6.27 -18.86
C ALA A 76 -43.09 6.06 -19.28
N ASP A 77 -43.76 7.11 -19.79
CA ASP A 77 -45.10 7.00 -20.31
C ASP A 77 -45.14 6.16 -21.58
N PHE A 78 -44.18 6.38 -22.49
CA PHE A 78 -44.02 5.53 -23.69
C PHE A 78 -43.65 4.08 -23.35
N ASP A 79 -42.78 3.88 -22.33
CA ASP A 79 -42.42 2.52 -21.87
C ASP A 79 -43.65 1.80 -21.30
N SER A 80 -44.50 2.50 -20.54
CA SER A 80 -45.77 1.98 -20.00
C SER A 80 -46.84 1.75 -21.11
N TYR A 81 -46.91 2.62 -22.11
CA TYR A 81 -47.73 2.45 -23.26
C TYR A 81 -47.42 1.17 -24.04
N ARG A 82 -46.12 0.96 -24.37
CA ARG A 82 -45.64 -0.27 -25.03
C ARG A 82 -45.91 -1.51 -24.19
N ASN A 83 -45.69 -1.41 -22.90
CA ASN A 83 -45.91 -2.52 -21.99
C ASN A 83 -47.37 -2.94 -21.92
N THR A 84 -48.28 -1.99 -22.02
CA THR A 84 -49.75 -2.20 -21.81
C THR A 84 -50.50 -2.51 -23.11
N TYR A 85 -50.29 -1.67 -24.14
CA TYR A 85 -51.19 -1.65 -25.30
C TYR A 85 -50.59 -2.26 -26.54
N ILE A 86 -49.27 -2.36 -26.68
CA ILE A 86 -48.57 -2.71 -27.91
C ILE A 86 -48.01 -4.12 -27.88
N GLY A 87 -48.30 -4.91 -28.91
CA GLY A 87 -47.60 -6.12 -29.28
C GLY A 87 -46.86 -5.90 -30.59
N PHE A 88 -45.51 -5.99 -30.58
CA PHE A 88 -44.70 -5.90 -31.79
C PHE A 88 -44.32 -7.24 -32.36
N VAL A 89 -44.47 -7.37 -33.68
CA VAL A 89 -44.00 -8.45 -34.52
C VAL A 89 -43.08 -7.86 -35.59
N PHE A 90 -41.78 -8.08 -35.42
CA PHE A 90 -40.72 -7.52 -36.26
C PHE A 90 -40.38 -8.44 -37.42
N GLN A 91 -39.86 -7.90 -38.51
CA GLN A 91 -39.38 -8.65 -39.69
C GLN A 91 -38.23 -9.60 -39.32
N GLU A 92 -37.28 -9.19 -38.48
CA GLU A 92 -36.12 -10.00 -38.04
C GLU A 92 -36.39 -10.79 -36.74
N PHE A 93 -37.58 -11.23 -36.46
CA PHE A 93 -38.02 -11.95 -35.25
C PHE A 93 -37.68 -11.24 -33.92
N ASN A 94 -36.52 -10.74 -33.76
CA ASN A 94 -35.99 -10.00 -32.57
C ASN A 94 -36.27 -10.75 -31.25
N ILE A 95 -35.81 -12.02 -31.16
CA ILE A 95 -35.98 -12.90 -30.01
C ILE A 95 -34.72 -12.82 -29.16
N LEU A 96 -34.85 -13.06 -27.85
CA LEU A 96 -33.75 -13.10 -26.93
C LEU A 96 -33.07 -14.49 -26.98
N GLU A 97 -31.84 -14.53 -27.48
CA GLU A 97 -31.11 -15.79 -27.74
C GLU A 97 -30.72 -16.57 -26.47
N ASP A 98 -30.51 -15.87 -25.36
CA ASP A 98 -30.19 -16.45 -24.07
C ASP A 98 -31.35 -17.18 -23.39
N TYR A 99 -32.57 -17.00 -23.93
CA TYR A 99 -33.83 -17.54 -23.41
C TYR A 99 -34.33 -18.68 -24.27
N ASP A 100 -35.04 -19.64 -23.67
CA ASP A 100 -35.83 -20.63 -24.39
C ASP A 100 -37.15 -20.02 -24.88
N VAL A 101 -37.98 -20.79 -25.59
CA VAL A 101 -39.29 -20.36 -26.10
C VAL A 101 -40.18 -19.87 -24.95
N TYR A 102 -40.30 -20.64 -23.89
CA TYR A 102 -41.13 -20.32 -22.72
C TYR A 102 -40.67 -19.03 -22.06
N GLU A 103 -39.36 -18.90 -21.80
CA GLU A 103 -38.80 -17.73 -21.16
C GLU A 103 -38.98 -16.44 -21.96
N ASN A 104 -38.84 -16.49 -23.31
CA ASN A 104 -39.11 -15.37 -24.17
C ASN A 104 -40.55 -14.87 -24.05
N ILE A 105 -41.51 -15.78 -23.88
CA ILE A 105 -42.94 -15.44 -23.75
C ILE A 105 -43.23 -14.92 -22.34
N VAL A 106 -42.75 -15.61 -21.32
CA VAL A 106 -42.99 -15.26 -19.91
C VAL A 106 -42.42 -13.88 -19.56
N LEU A 107 -41.29 -13.48 -20.15
CA LEU A 107 -40.65 -12.19 -19.90
C LEU A 107 -41.64 -11.00 -20.17
N ALA A 108 -42.48 -11.13 -21.18
CA ALA A 108 -43.46 -10.10 -21.48
C ALA A 108 -44.55 -9.92 -20.39
N LEU A 109 -44.93 -11.02 -19.71
CA LEU A 109 -45.85 -10.98 -18.55
C LEU A 109 -45.11 -10.45 -17.30
N GLN A 110 -43.88 -10.86 -17.10
CA GLN A 110 -43.06 -10.42 -15.98
C GLN A 110 -42.85 -8.89 -15.99
N LEU A 111 -42.63 -8.30 -17.18
CA LEU A 111 -42.53 -6.85 -17.34
C LEU A 111 -43.83 -6.14 -16.90
N GLN A 112 -45.00 -6.77 -17.09
CA GLN A 112 -46.29 -6.28 -16.62
C GLN A 112 -46.52 -6.56 -15.12
N GLN A 113 -45.63 -7.24 -14.43
CA GLN A 113 -45.77 -7.69 -13.01
C GLN A 113 -47.01 -8.60 -12.83
N LYS A 114 -47.44 -9.28 -13.91
CA LYS A 114 -48.57 -10.23 -13.85
C LYS A 114 -48.08 -11.61 -13.37
N VAL A 115 -48.98 -12.31 -12.70
CA VAL A 115 -48.74 -13.70 -12.32
C VAL A 115 -48.64 -14.56 -13.58
N VAL A 116 -47.65 -15.42 -13.65
CA VAL A 116 -47.40 -16.31 -14.77
C VAL A 116 -48.39 -17.50 -14.69
N ASP A 117 -49.44 -17.43 -15.51
CA ASP A 117 -50.40 -18.54 -15.65
C ASP A 117 -49.89 -19.53 -16.71
N LYS A 118 -49.37 -20.66 -16.23
CA LYS A 118 -48.82 -21.74 -17.06
C LYS A 118 -49.86 -22.28 -18.02
N LYS A 119 -51.13 -22.43 -17.59
CA LYS A 119 -52.21 -22.98 -18.44
C LYS A 119 -52.53 -22.04 -19.60
N LYS A 120 -52.52 -20.73 -19.34
CA LYS A 120 -52.74 -19.72 -20.40
C LYS A 120 -51.61 -19.74 -21.43
N ILE A 121 -50.34 -19.87 -20.96
CA ILE A 121 -49.17 -19.97 -21.84
C ILE A 121 -49.26 -21.26 -22.70
N ASP A 122 -49.53 -22.41 -22.07
CA ASP A 122 -49.59 -23.69 -22.77
C ASP A 122 -50.69 -23.67 -23.85
N LYS A 123 -51.86 -23.17 -23.54
CA LYS A 123 -52.93 -22.96 -24.56
C LYS A 123 -52.52 -22.07 -25.73
N LEU A 124 -51.74 -20.99 -25.42
CA LEU A 124 -51.23 -20.13 -26.49
C LEU A 124 -50.15 -20.84 -27.31
N LEU A 125 -49.28 -21.63 -26.69
CA LEU A 125 -48.25 -22.46 -27.37
C LEU A 125 -48.89 -23.55 -28.25
N GLU A 126 -49.94 -24.20 -27.76
CA GLU A 126 -50.72 -25.16 -28.53
C GLU A 126 -51.33 -24.51 -29.79
N LYS A 127 -52.01 -23.35 -29.60
CA LYS A 127 -52.62 -22.58 -30.73
C LYS A 127 -51.58 -22.16 -31.77
N LEU A 128 -50.30 -21.96 -31.37
CA LEU A 128 -49.21 -21.57 -32.25
C LEU A 128 -48.32 -22.73 -32.70
N GLU A 129 -48.70 -23.97 -32.39
CA GLU A 129 -47.94 -25.20 -32.71
C GLU A 129 -46.49 -25.13 -32.15
N LEU A 130 -46.32 -24.59 -30.95
CA LEU A 130 -45.02 -24.43 -30.26
C LEU A 130 -44.91 -25.23 -28.98
N ILE A 131 -45.92 -26.01 -28.56
CA ILE A 131 -45.95 -26.66 -27.25
C ILE A 131 -44.78 -27.61 -27.06
N GLU A 132 -44.46 -28.43 -28.09
CA GLU A 132 -43.36 -29.38 -28.11
C GLU A 132 -41.97 -28.67 -28.07
N LEU A 133 -41.94 -27.43 -28.46
CA LEU A 133 -40.72 -26.60 -28.50
C LEU A 133 -40.56 -25.69 -27.30
N LYS A 134 -41.44 -25.81 -26.30
CA LYS A 134 -41.56 -24.90 -25.15
C LYS A 134 -40.23 -24.61 -24.45
N HIS A 135 -39.36 -25.58 -24.23
CA HIS A 135 -38.06 -25.45 -23.55
C HIS A 135 -36.88 -25.56 -24.50
N ARG A 136 -37.14 -25.50 -25.83
CA ARG A 136 -36.08 -25.50 -26.84
C ARG A 136 -35.38 -24.13 -26.92
N LYS A 137 -34.09 -24.16 -27.18
CA LYS A 137 -33.35 -22.93 -27.42
C LYS A 137 -33.75 -22.27 -28.70
N VAL A 138 -33.83 -20.94 -28.71
CA VAL A 138 -34.35 -20.17 -29.87
C VAL A 138 -33.43 -20.29 -31.10
N ASN A 139 -32.14 -20.49 -30.92
CA ASN A 139 -31.21 -20.67 -32.04
C ASN A 139 -31.40 -21.98 -32.80
N GLU A 140 -32.13 -22.94 -32.22
CA GLU A 140 -32.43 -24.25 -32.81
C GLU A 140 -33.74 -24.29 -33.61
N LEU A 141 -34.44 -23.15 -33.66
CA LEU A 141 -35.75 -22.99 -34.31
C LEU A 141 -35.63 -22.58 -35.79
N SER A 142 -36.56 -23.02 -36.62
CA SER A 142 -36.73 -22.55 -37.99
C SER A 142 -37.22 -21.09 -37.99
N GLY A 143 -37.09 -20.38 -39.12
CA GLY A 143 -37.57 -19.02 -39.28
C GLY A 143 -39.05 -18.83 -38.94
N GLY A 144 -39.92 -19.75 -39.42
CA GLY A 144 -41.34 -19.73 -39.10
C GLY A 144 -41.65 -20.01 -37.62
N GLN A 145 -40.91 -20.91 -36.99
CA GLN A 145 -41.04 -21.16 -35.56
C GLN A 145 -40.64 -19.92 -34.75
N LYS A 146 -39.54 -19.24 -35.14
CA LYS A 146 -39.09 -17.97 -34.51
C LYS A 146 -40.16 -16.88 -34.65
N GLN A 147 -40.79 -16.77 -35.80
CA GLN A 147 -41.85 -15.79 -36.02
C GLN A 147 -43.06 -16.09 -35.13
N ARG A 148 -43.47 -17.37 -35.02
CA ARG A 148 -44.55 -17.80 -34.11
C ARG A 148 -44.22 -17.52 -32.65
N VAL A 149 -42.94 -17.67 -32.19
CA VAL A 149 -42.50 -17.24 -30.87
C VAL A 149 -42.61 -15.72 -30.67
N ALA A 150 -42.25 -14.92 -31.67
CA ALA A 150 -42.39 -13.46 -31.61
C ALA A 150 -43.87 -13.03 -31.50
N ILE A 151 -44.76 -13.72 -32.21
CA ILE A 151 -46.22 -13.49 -32.13
C ILE A 151 -46.75 -13.94 -30.77
N ALA A 152 -46.33 -15.12 -30.26
CA ALA A 152 -46.72 -15.57 -28.93
C ALA A 152 -46.32 -14.56 -27.84
N ARG A 153 -45.10 -14.05 -27.90
CA ARG A 153 -44.58 -13.00 -27.02
C ARG A 153 -45.39 -11.71 -27.10
N ALA A 154 -45.80 -11.31 -28.30
CA ALA A 154 -46.65 -10.14 -28.50
C ALA A 154 -48.03 -10.34 -27.86
N LEU A 155 -48.66 -11.51 -28.07
CA LEU A 155 -50.05 -11.83 -27.67
C LEU A 155 -50.22 -12.09 -26.18
N ILE A 156 -49.22 -12.69 -25.52
CA ILE A 156 -49.34 -13.13 -24.11
C ILE A 156 -49.65 -11.96 -23.14
N LYS A 157 -49.22 -10.74 -23.51
CA LYS A 157 -49.51 -9.51 -22.74
C LYS A 157 -50.98 -9.12 -22.81
N ASP A 158 -51.71 -9.68 -23.74
CA ASP A 158 -53.06 -9.29 -24.11
C ASP A 158 -53.14 -7.81 -24.55
N PRO A 159 -52.32 -7.40 -25.54
CA PRO A 159 -52.29 -6.04 -26.03
C PRO A 159 -53.60 -5.73 -26.83
N LYS A 160 -53.96 -4.46 -26.91
CA LYS A 160 -55.10 -4.02 -27.76
C LYS A 160 -54.69 -3.77 -29.20
N ILE A 161 -53.38 -3.55 -29.45
CA ILE A 161 -52.82 -3.20 -30.73
C ILE A 161 -51.67 -4.15 -31.07
N ILE A 162 -51.72 -4.79 -32.20
CA ILE A 162 -50.64 -5.57 -32.80
C ILE A 162 -50.05 -4.77 -33.95
N LEU A 163 -48.75 -4.53 -33.90
CA LEU A 163 -48.00 -3.85 -34.96
C LEU A 163 -47.05 -4.86 -35.59
N ALA A 164 -47.24 -5.14 -36.88
CA ALA A 164 -46.45 -6.10 -37.63
C ALA A 164 -45.69 -5.43 -38.77
N ASP A 165 -44.37 -5.44 -38.73
CA ASP A 165 -43.50 -4.89 -39.79
C ASP A 165 -43.03 -6.04 -40.68
N GLU A 166 -43.54 -6.14 -41.91
CA GLU A 166 -43.26 -7.20 -42.89
C GLU A 166 -43.21 -8.62 -42.28
N PRO A 167 -44.32 -9.09 -41.65
CA PRO A 167 -44.30 -10.28 -40.77
C PRO A 167 -44.03 -11.59 -41.54
N THR A 168 -44.07 -11.59 -42.86
CA THR A 168 -43.86 -12.73 -43.73
C THR A 168 -42.60 -12.64 -44.60
N GLY A 169 -41.88 -11.52 -44.56
CA GLY A 169 -40.76 -11.23 -45.45
C GLY A 169 -39.57 -12.20 -45.41
N ASN A 170 -39.40 -12.92 -44.32
CA ASN A 170 -38.32 -13.92 -44.13
C ASN A 170 -38.87 -15.36 -44.07
N LEU A 171 -40.06 -15.63 -44.55
CA LEU A 171 -40.73 -16.92 -44.47
C LEU A 171 -41.03 -17.47 -45.87
N ASP A 172 -41.09 -18.78 -45.96
CA ASP A 172 -41.63 -19.43 -47.15
C ASP A 172 -43.16 -19.16 -47.29
N SER A 173 -43.67 -19.30 -48.47
CA SER A 173 -45.06 -18.96 -48.82
C SER A 173 -46.10 -19.66 -47.95
N THR A 174 -45.86 -20.95 -47.59
CA THR A 174 -46.76 -21.71 -46.75
C THR A 174 -46.80 -21.23 -45.31
N THR A 175 -45.65 -21.04 -44.73
CA THR A 175 -45.50 -20.48 -43.37
C THR A 175 -45.98 -19.04 -43.30
N GLY A 176 -45.70 -18.24 -44.33
CA GLY A 176 -46.19 -16.88 -44.44
C GLY A 176 -47.74 -16.80 -44.45
N LYS A 177 -48.41 -17.69 -45.19
CA LYS A 177 -49.88 -17.78 -45.16
C LYS A 177 -50.42 -18.15 -43.77
N GLN A 178 -49.82 -19.13 -43.05
CA GLN A 178 -50.22 -19.48 -41.69
C GLN A 178 -50.10 -18.28 -40.72
N VAL A 179 -49.06 -17.46 -40.84
CA VAL A 179 -48.86 -16.25 -40.02
C VAL A 179 -49.92 -15.21 -40.34
N MET A 180 -50.26 -15.01 -41.62
CA MET A 180 -51.30 -14.06 -42.03
C MET A 180 -52.71 -14.49 -41.60
N ASP A 181 -53.03 -15.78 -41.72
CA ASP A 181 -54.28 -16.35 -41.22
C ASP A 181 -54.45 -16.15 -39.71
N LEU A 182 -53.37 -16.36 -38.95
CA LEU A 182 -53.33 -16.12 -37.51
C LEU A 182 -53.54 -14.62 -37.15
N LEU A 183 -52.85 -13.69 -37.84
CA LEU A 183 -53.02 -12.27 -37.61
C LEU A 183 -54.44 -11.81 -37.98
N LYS A 184 -55.04 -12.40 -39.04
CA LYS A 184 -56.44 -12.14 -39.40
C LYS A 184 -57.42 -12.61 -38.34
N GLU A 185 -57.20 -13.80 -37.77
CA GLU A 185 -58.01 -14.28 -36.64
C GLU A 185 -57.96 -13.31 -35.45
N ILE A 186 -56.75 -12.87 -35.05
CA ILE A 186 -56.53 -11.91 -33.96
C ILE A 186 -57.22 -10.57 -34.26
N SER A 187 -57.27 -10.13 -35.52
CA SER A 187 -57.85 -8.85 -35.92
C SER A 187 -59.34 -8.76 -35.68
N LYS A 188 -60.02 -9.89 -35.47
CA LYS A 188 -61.44 -9.90 -35.11
C LYS A 188 -61.75 -9.23 -33.77
N GLU A 189 -60.79 -9.29 -32.87
CA GLU A 189 -60.93 -8.75 -31.49
C GLU A 189 -59.99 -7.56 -31.19
N LYS A 190 -58.89 -7.42 -31.96
CA LYS A 190 -57.84 -6.42 -31.72
C LYS A 190 -57.56 -5.61 -32.98
N LEU A 191 -56.96 -4.41 -32.78
CA LEU A 191 -56.41 -3.64 -33.90
C LEU A 191 -55.08 -4.30 -34.33
N VAL A 192 -55.02 -4.73 -35.58
CA VAL A 192 -53.78 -5.26 -36.19
C VAL A 192 -53.39 -4.30 -37.34
N VAL A 193 -52.18 -3.73 -37.23
CA VAL A 193 -51.61 -2.85 -38.25
C VAL A 193 -50.42 -3.57 -38.88
N VAL A 194 -50.51 -3.87 -40.18
CA VAL A 194 -49.48 -4.58 -40.92
C VAL A 194 -48.84 -3.63 -41.93
N VAL A 195 -47.54 -3.43 -41.85
CA VAL A 195 -46.74 -2.80 -42.88
C VAL A 195 -46.27 -3.89 -43.85
N SER A 196 -46.53 -3.72 -45.13
CA SER A 196 -46.11 -4.64 -46.17
C SER A 196 -45.88 -3.92 -47.50
N HIS A 197 -45.19 -4.57 -48.41
CA HIS A 197 -45.13 -4.19 -49.84
C HIS A 197 -45.92 -5.15 -50.71
N ASP A 198 -46.55 -6.18 -50.09
CA ASP A 198 -47.38 -7.18 -50.79
C ASP A 198 -48.84 -6.74 -50.90
N ASN A 199 -49.21 -6.29 -52.10
CA ASN A 199 -50.58 -5.85 -52.44
C ASN A 199 -51.54 -7.04 -52.42
N GLU A 200 -51.13 -8.24 -52.79
CA GLU A 200 -51.98 -9.41 -52.85
C GLU A 200 -52.47 -9.80 -51.42
N SER A 201 -51.55 -9.95 -50.48
CA SER A 201 -51.91 -10.18 -49.10
C SER A 201 -52.79 -9.08 -48.49
N ALA A 202 -52.54 -7.82 -48.82
CA ALA A 202 -53.39 -6.69 -48.38
C ALA A 202 -54.81 -6.77 -48.91
N ASN A 203 -54.95 -7.17 -50.15
CA ASN A 203 -56.29 -7.35 -50.77
C ASN A 203 -57.05 -8.54 -50.18
N VAL A 204 -56.36 -9.63 -49.82
CA VAL A 204 -56.99 -10.84 -49.26
C VAL A 204 -57.34 -10.63 -47.76
N TYR A 205 -56.42 -10.07 -46.94
CA TYR A 205 -56.57 -10.06 -45.51
C TYR A 205 -56.99 -8.69 -44.94
N GLY A 206 -56.79 -7.58 -45.67
CA GLY A 206 -57.02 -6.23 -45.17
C GLY A 206 -58.53 -5.85 -45.09
N ASP A 207 -58.88 -5.40 -43.86
CA ASP A 207 -60.17 -4.69 -43.68
C ASP A 207 -60.04 -3.22 -44.09
N ARG A 208 -58.85 -2.66 -44.07
CA ARG A 208 -58.50 -1.31 -44.52
C ARG A 208 -57.12 -1.31 -45.14
N ILE A 209 -56.94 -0.57 -46.20
CA ILE A 209 -55.65 -0.42 -46.88
C ILE A 209 -55.30 1.07 -46.96
N ILE A 210 -54.14 1.43 -46.39
CA ILE A 210 -53.61 2.79 -46.34
C ILE A 210 -52.33 2.80 -47.19
N GLU A 211 -52.33 3.63 -48.26
CA GLU A 211 -51.19 3.77 -49.14
C GLU A 211 -50.38 5.01 -48.77
N ILE A 212 -49.05 4.85 -48.56
CA ILE A 212 -48.13 5.94 -48.24
C ILE A 212 -47.11 6.08 -49.35
N LYS A 213 -46.97 7.33 -49.83
CA LYS A 213 -45.94 7.74 -50.78
C LYS A 213 -45.26 9.01 -50.30
N ASP A 214 -43.94 9.01 -50.29
CA ASP A 214 -43.07 10.15 -49.92
C ASP A 214 -43.53 10.83 -48.61
N GLY A 215 -43.85 10.01 -47.61
CA GLY A 215 -44.24 10.46 -46.27
C GLY A 215 -45.68 10.93 -46.12
N THR A 216 -46.46 10.93 -47.14
CA THR A 216 -47.86 11.37 -47.13
C THR A 216 -48.83 10.21 -47.42
N VAL A 217 -50.07 10.29 -46.90
CA VAL A 217 -51.11 9.33 -47.17
C VAL A 217 -51.78 9.72 -48.48
N ILE A 218 -51.68 8.84 -49.48
CA ILE A 218 -52.25 9.08 -50.85
C ILE A 218 -53.57 8.37 -51.07
N ASN A 219 -53.79 7.27 -50.30
CA ASN A 219 -55.06 6.51 -50.41
C ASN A 219 -55.42 5.87 -49.07
N ASP A 220 -56.73 5.75 -48.81
CA ASP A 220 -57.33 5.17 -47.60
C ASP A 220 -58.61 4.42 -47.93
N ILE A 221 -58.49 3.15 -48.24
CA ILE A 221 -59.60 2.30 -48.67
C ILE A 221 -60.13 1.46 -47.50
N ARG A 222 -61.38 1.61 -47.12
CA ARG A 222 -62.04 0.80 -46.09
C ARG A 222 -63.05 -0.16 -46.79
N LYS A 223 -62.90 -1.46 -46.46
CA LYS A 223 -63.81 -2.51 -46.95
C LYS A 223 -65.01 -2.78 -46.06
N LYS A 224 -64.88 -2.44 -44.75
CA LYS A 224 -65.92 -2.56 -43.71
C LYS A 224 -66.04 -1.27 -42.91
N ASN A 225 -67.20 -0.74 -42.73
CA ASN A 225 -67.51 0.38 -41.83
C ASN A 225 -67.94 -0.18 -40.49
N GLU A 226 -67.08 -0.29 -39.57
CA GLU A 226 -67.36 -0.50 -38.09
C GLU A 226 -66.88 0.71 -37.31
N ILE A 227 -67.81 1.61 -36.96
CA ILE A 227 -67.52 2.68 -35.97
C ILE A 227 -67.95 2.16 -34.62
N SER A 228 -66.99 1.74 -33.79
CA SER A 228 -67.25 1.44 -32.36
C SER A 228 -66.94 2.67 -31.51
N GLU A 229 -67.96 3.28 -30.92
CA GLU A 229 -67.78 4.43 -29.99
C GLU A 229 -67.52 4.13 -28.57
N ASN A 230 -66.92 2.99 -28.23
CA ASN A 230 -66.53 2.72 -26.85
C ASN A 230 -65.20 3.41 -26.52
N VAL A 231 -65.31 4.59 -25.89
CA VAL A 231 -64.12 5.31 -25.36
C VAL A 231 -63.68 4.65 -24.05
N GLU A 232 -62.80 3.76 -24.11
CA GLU A 232 -62.13 3.24 -22.92
C GLU A 232 -61.12 4.26 -22.35
N ASN A 233 -61.05 4.39 -21.02
CA ASN A 233 -60.12 5.30 -20.35
C ASN A 233 -58.67 4.78 -20.47
N TYR A 234 -57.75 5.68 -20.83
CA TYR A 234 -56.31 5.38 -20.87
C TYR A 234 -55.78 4.98 -19.48
N LYS A 235 -55.38 3.71 -19.32
CA LYS A 235 -54.79 3.17 -18.06
C LYS A 235 -53.58 2.32 -18.41
N THR A 236 -52.40 2.64 -17.86
CA THR A 236 -51.18 1.92 -18.15
C THR A 236 -50.65 1.10 -16.97
N ILE A 237 -50.00 0.01 -17.27
CA ILE A 237 -49.28 -0.83 -16.34
C ILE A 237 -47.81 -0.40 -16.36
N LYS A 238 -47.29 0.04 -15.20
CA LYS A 238 -45.89 0.40 -15.07
C LYS A 238 -45.00 -0.85 -15.25
N SER A 239 -44.03 -0.75 -16.15
CA SER A 239 -43.11 -1.82 -16.43
C SER A 239 -42.06 -1.95 -15.33
N LYS A 240 -41.65 -3.20 -15.00
CA LYS A 240 -40.55 -3.48 -14.08
C LYS A 240 -39.94 -4.85 -14.38
N LEU A 241 -38.67 -4.89 -14.76
CA LEU A 241 -37.95 -6.15 -14.96
C LEU A 241 -37.66 -6.80 -13.58
N PRO A 242 -38.05 -8.07 -13.35
CA PRO A 242 -37.73 -8.78 -12.14
C PRO A 242 -36.23 -8.88 -11.91
N PHE A 243 -35.85 -8.94 -10.63
CA PHE A 243 -34.43 -9.06 -10.21
C PHE A 243 -33.76 -10.31 -10.83
N LYS A 244 -34.43 -11.46 -10.78
CA LYS A 244 -33.93 -12.73 -11.30
C LYS A 244 -33.59 -12.65 -12.79
N ASP A 245 -34.42 -11.99 -13.59
CA ASP A 245 -34.23 -11.86 -15.04
C ASP A 245 -33.12 -10.85 -15.35
N SER A 246 -33.04 -9.73 -14.62
CA SER A 246 -31.94 -8.77 -14.77
C SER A 246 -30.59 -9.39 -14.42
N PHE A 247 -30.54 -10.23 -13.39
CA PHE A 247 -29.35 -10.97 -12.97
C PHE A 247 -28.96 -12.05 -14.02
N LYS A 248 -29.94 -12.85 -14.49
CA LYS A 248 -29.72 -13.88 -15.54
C LYS A 248 -29.17 -13.28 -16.81
N LEU A 249 -29.78 -12.18 -17.28
CA LEU A 249 -29.31 -11.44 -18.44
C LEU A 249 -27.91 -10.83 -18.21
N GLY A 250 -27.62 -10.32 -17.01
CA GLY A 250 -26.31 -9.77 -16.66
C GLY A 250 -25.20 -10.81 -16.71
N ILE A 251 -25.42 -12.02 -16.14
CA ILE A 251 -24.42 -13.11 -16.18
C ILE A 251 -24.29 -13.70 -17.60
N GLY A 252 -25.37 -13.80 -18.34
CA GLY A 252 -25.38 -14.35 -19.71
C GLY A 252 -24.37 -13.63 -20.61
N SER A 253 -24.21 -12.32 -20.42
CA SER A 253 -23.29 -11.48 -21.21
C SER A 253 -21.81 -11.86 -21.06
N LEU A 254 -21.41 -12.40 -19.90
CA LEU A 254 -20.02 -12.81 -19.62
C LEU A 254 -19.52 -13.94 -20.54
N ARG A 255 -20.44 -14.66 -21.21
CA ARG A 255 -20.09 -15.76 -22.11
C ARG A 255 -19.58 -15.32 -23.49
N TYR A 256 -19.91 -14.09 -23.92
CA TYR A 256 -19.67 -13.67 -25.30
C TYR A 256 -18.23 -13.26 -25.61
N LYS A 257 -17.41 -12.89 -24.62
CA LYS A 257 -16.03 -12.43 -24.83
C LYS A 257 -15.05 -12.94 -23.78
N LYS A 258 -14.86 -14.23 -23.74
CA LYS A 258 -14.03 -14.92 -22.74
C LYS A 258 -12.63 -14.32 -22.62
N VAL A 259 -11.94 -14.07 -23.73
CA VAL A 259 -10.57 -13.52 -23.71
C VAL A 259 -10.52 -12.12 -23.09
N LYS A 260 -11.44 -11.22 -23.54
CA LYS A 260 -11.50 -9.86 -22.98
C LYS A 260 -11.90 -9.86 -21.51
N LEU A 261 -12.83 -10.77 -21.14
CA LEU A 261 -13.26 -10.97 -19.76
C LEU A 261 -12.07 -11.39 -18.86
N VAL A 262 -11.36 -12.45 -19.27
CA VAL A 262 -10.21 -12.97 -18.52
C VAL A 262 -9.14 -11.89 -18.36
N PHE A 263 -8.82 -11.16 -19.43
CA PHE A 263 -7.84 -10.07 -19.39
C PHE A 263 -8.27 -8.93 -18.44
N THR A 264 -9.56 -8.53 -18.49
CA THR A 264 -10.09 -7.50 -17.57
C THR A 264 -10.07 -7.98 -16.13
N ILE A 265 -10.45 -9.24 -15.87
CA ILE A 265 -10.39 -9.84 -14.52
C ILE A 265 -8.95 -9.88 -14.01
N LEU A 266 -7.98 -10.34 -14.80
CA LEU A 266 -6.57 -10.41 -14.40
C LEU A 266 -6.01 -9.03 -14.05
N LEU A 267 -6.23 -8.03 -14.90
CA LEU A 267 -5.78 -6.66 -14.62
C LEU A 267 -6.46 -6.07 -13.36
N THR A 268 -7.75 -6.36 -13.16
CA THR A 268 -8.47 -5.93 -11.95
C THR A 268 -7.89 -6.62 -10.71
N ILE A 269 -7.55 -7.91 -10.78
CA ILE A 269 -6.89 -8.64 -9.70
C ILE A 269 -5.54 -8.01 -9.36
N CYS A 270 -4.69 -7.75 -10.37
CA CYS A 270 -3.39 -7.11 -10.15
C CYS A 270 -3.53 -5.74 -9.46
N THR A 271 -4.49 -4.92 -9.91
CA THR A 271 -4.76 -3.62 -9.29
C THR A 271 -5.22 -3.74 -7.84
N LEU A 272 -6.17 -4.63 -7.58
CA LEU A 272 -6.69 -4.84 -6.22
C LEU A 272 -5.63 -5.38 -5.27
N LEU A 273 -4.78 -6.30 -5.75
CA LEU A 273 -3.64 -6.79 -4.98
C LEU A 273 -2.68 -5.67 -4.63
N PHE A 274 -2.28 -4.86 -5.62
CA PHE A 274 -1.36 -3.75 -5.40
C PHE A 274 -1.95 -2.73 -4.41
N LEU A 275 -3.20 -2.32 -4.61
CA LEU A 275 -3.92 -1.45 -3.68
C LEU A 275 -3.97 -2.01 -2.25
N SER A 276 -4.19 -3.32 -2.12
CA SER A 276 -4.29 -3.97 -0.80
C SER A 276 -2.93 -4.10 -0.11
N VAL A 277 -1.87 -4.36 -0.87
CA VAL A 277 -0.49 -4.34 -0.34
C VAL A 277 -0.14 -2.94 0.14
N VAL A 278 -0.49 -1.90 -0.64
CA VAL A 278 -0.30 -0.49 -0.24
C VAL A 278 -1.10 -0.15 1.03
N ASP A 279 -2.37 -0.57 1.12
CA ASP A 279 -3.17 -0.35 2.34
C ASP A 279 -2.56 -1.07 3.55
N THR A 280 -2.00 -2.26 3.35
CA THR A 280 -1.32 -3.01 4.42
C THR A 280 -0.11 -2.24 4.95
N LEU A 281 0.73 -1.71 4.06
CA LEU A 281 1.86 -0.85 4.44
C LEU A 281 1.40 0.46 5.09
N SER A 282 0.37 1.09 4.53
CA SER A 282 -0.15 2.37 5.04
C SER A 282 -0.84 2.28 6.40
N SER A 283 -1.33 1.10 6.75
CA SER A 283 -2.00 0.82 8.02
C SER A 283 -1.13 0.01 9.00
N TYR A 284 0.17 -0.08 8.73
CA TYR A 284 1.08 -0.81 9.58
C TYR A 284 1.18 -0.15 10.96
N ASP A 285 0.82 -0.90 11.99
CA ASP A 285 0.86 -0.47 13.40
C ASP A 285 2.18 -0.98 13.98
N VAL A 286 3.17 -0.10 13.98
CA VAL A 286 4.55 -0.40 14.42
C VAL A 286 4.58 -0.77 15.89
N GLU A 287 3.90 -0.01 16.72
CA GLU A 287 3.87 -0.18 18.17
C GLU A 287 3.27 -1.55 18.53
N LYS A 288 2.22 -1.94 17.83
CA LYS A 288 1.60 -3.26 17.99
C LYS A 288 2.53 -4.39 17.54
N ALA A 289 3.18 -4.24 16.40
CA ALA A 289 4.12 -5.24 15.90
C ALA A 289 5.34 -5.38 16.81
N HIS A 290 5.87 -4.26 17.29
CA HIS A 290 7.01 -4.22 18.19
C HIS A 290 6.67 -4.80 19.57
N ALA A 291 5.53 -4.42 20.16
CA ALA A 291 5.07 -4.99 21.43
C ALA A 291 4.93 -6.52 21.34
N LYS A 292 4.38 -7.01 20.21
CA LYS A 292 4.29 -8.46 20.00
C LYS A 292 5.67 -9.12 19.91
N LEU A 293 6.59 -8.51 19.16
CA LEU A 293 7.97 -9.00 19.05
C LEU A 293 8.63 -9.13 20.42
N LEU A 294 8.51 -8.11 21.29
CA LEU A 294 9.11 -8.12 22.62
C LEU A 294 8.60 -9.29 23.47
N VAL A 295 7.29 -9.55 23.44
CA VAL A 295 6.69 -10.70 24.13
C VAL A 295 7.15 -12.03 23.53
N ASP A 296 7.12 -12.15 22.21
CA ASP A 296 7.51 -13.38 21.50
C ASP A 296 9.01 -13.71 21.74
N LYS A 297 9.85 -12.70 21.97
CA LYS A 297 11.27 -12.82 22.30
C LYS A 297 11.56 -12.97 23.80
N GLY A 298 10.51 -12.91 24.63
CA GLY A 298 10.62 -13.07 26.08
C GLY A 298 11.34 -11.92 26.79
N GLU A 299 11.24 -10.69 26.23
CA GLU A 299 11.80 -9.51 26.88
C GLU A 299 11.06 -9.22 28.19
N LYS A 300 11.83 -8.78 29.20
CA LYS A 300 11.34 -8.58 30.56
C LYS A 300 11.35 -7.13 31.02
N SER A 301 11.85 -6.23 30.18
CA SER A 301 11.94 -4.81 30.48
C SER A 301 12.00 -3.97 29.22
N ILE A 302 11.77 -2.67 29.40
CA ILE A 302 11.93 -1.65 28.36
C ILE A 302 12.69 -0.47 28.97
N LEU A 303 13.50 0.21 28.15
CA LEU A 303 14.14 1.46 28.52
C LEU A 303 13.32 2.64 27.98
N VAL A 304 13.25 3.71 28.76
CA VAL A 304 12.77 5.01 28.31
C VAL A 304 13.89 6.00 28.47
N GLU A 305 14.35 6.58 27.38
CA GLU A 305 15.54 7.43 27.33
C GLU A 305 15.30 8.70 26.54
N LYS A 306 16.11 9.73 26.80
CA LYS A 306 16.06 11.01 26.08
C LYS A 306 17.17 11.11 25.05
N TYR A 307 16.79 11.55 23.84
CA TYR A 307 17.69 11.73 22.70
C TYR A 307 17.56 13.13 22.11
N LYS A 308 18.65 13.62 21.54
CA LYS A 308 18.69 14.78 20.68
C LYS A 308 19.05 14.33 19.27
N PHE A 309 18.25 14.75 18.30
CA PHE A 309 18.43 14.44 16.88
C PHE A 309 19.26 15.53 16.21
N PHE A 310 20.22 15.11 15.38
CA PHE A 310 21.09 16.00 14.61
C PHE A 310 20.79 15.78 13.14
N GLY A 311 20.24 16.78 12.47
CA GLY A 311 19.92 16.70 11.03
C GLY A 311 18.84 17.70 10.66
N TYR A 312 18.80 18.08 9.39
CA TYR A 312 17.79 19.01 8.86
C TYR A 312 16.42 18.33 8.68
N ASP A 313 16.38 17.00 8.68
CA ASP A 313 15.16 16.21 8.61
C ASP A 313 14.99 15.35 9.86
N SER A 314 13.76 15.34 10.40
CA SER A 314 13.33 14.52 11.53
C SER A 314 13.50 13.00 11.32
N TYR A 315 14.06 12.59 10.19
CA TYR A 315 14.31 11.22 9.78
C TYR A 315 15.76 10.75 9.92
N ASP A 316 16.67 11.61 10.41
CA ASP A 316 18.07 11.26 10.56
C ASP A 316 18.34 10.55 11.90
N PHE A 317 17.75 9.34 12.02
CA PHE A 317 17.84 8.50 13.20
C PHE A 317 19.26 8.04 13.56
N PHE A 318 20.17 8.06 12.59
CA PHE A 318 21.55 7.66 12.82
C PHE A 318 22.37 8.77 13.47
N ASN A 319 21.90 10.01 13.41
CA ASN A 319 22.53 11.17 14.01
C ASN A 319 21.77 11.61 15.27
N LYS A 320 21.61 10.73 16.23
CA LYS A 320 21.05 11.04 17.53
C LYS A 320 22.06 10.78 18.64
N SER A 321 22.13 11.67 19.60
CA SER A 321 22.90 11.49 20.82
C SER A 321 21.95 11.39 22.01
N GLN A 322 22.27 10.53 22.91
CA GLN A 322 21.56 10.41 24.18
C GLN A 322 21.97 11.58 25.09
N ILE A 323 21.01 12.21 25.72
CA ILE A 323 21.22 13.38 26.56
C ILE A 323 20.64 13.20 27.96
N LYS A 324 21.11 14.01 28.91
CA LYS A 324 20.64 14.04 30.29
C LYS A 324 19.15 14.37 30.37
N LEU A 325 18.41 13.70 31.26
CA LEU A 325 17.05 14.08 31.64
C LEU A 325 17.06 15.37 32.44
N THR A 326 16.14 16.26 32.13
CA THR A 326 15.82 17.43 32.97
C THR A 326 14.79 17.02 34.02
N SER A 327 14.67 17.83 35.11
CA SER A 327 13.64 17.57 36.14
C SER A 327 12.20 17.62 35.57
N GLU A 328 11.98 18.32 34.45
CA GLU A 328 10.70 18.33 33.74
C GLU A 328 10.47 17.03 32.99
N ASP A 329 11.51 16.49 32.33
CA ASP A 329 11.48 15.21 31.64
C ASP A 329 11.18 14.08 32.61
N GLU A 330 11.86 14.08 33.74
CA GLU A 330 11.65 13.09 34.82
C GLU A 330 10.20 13.08 35.28
N LYS A 331 9.64 14.24 35.60
CA LYS A 331 8.22 14.37 35.99
C LYS A 331 7.28 13.85 34.89
N LYS A 332 7.58 14.18 33.62
CA LYS A 332 6.79 13.74 32.48
C LYS A 332 6.82 12.23 32.31
N ILE A 333 8.00 11.61 32.46
CA ILE A 333 8.15 10.17 32.37
C ILE A 333 7.43 9.51 33.55
N GLU A 334 7.76 9.90 34.78
CA GLU A 334 7.20 9.32 36.02
C GLU A 334 5.70 9.41 36.11
N ALA A 335 5.10 10.50 35.63
CA ALA A 335 3.62 10.67 35.59
C ALA A 335 2.92 9.65 34.68
N ASN A 336 3.63 9.07 33.72
CA ASN A 336 3.12 8.09 32.78
C ASN A 336 3.51 6.64 33.12
N LEU A 337 4.36 6.43 34.15
CA LEU A 337 4.76 5.11 34.59
C LEU A 337 3.72 4.53 35.56
N LYS A 338 3.28 3.30 35.28
CA LYS A 338 2.31 2.56 36.12
C LYS A 338 2.93 1.47 36.98
N SER A 339 4.22 1.19 36.78
CA SER A 339 4.99 0.15 37.45
C SER A 339 6.25 0.73 38.07
N LYS A 340 6.97 -0.08 38.88
CA LYS A 340 8.29 0.29 39.37
C LYS A 340 9.23 0.57 38.21
N PHE A 341 10.14 1.50 38.41
CA PHE A 341 11.14 1.91 37.44
C PHE A 341 12.48 2.16 38.16
N TYR A 342 13.55 2.02 37.39
CA TYR A 342 14.93 2.09 37.90
C TYR A 342 15.72 3.11 37.08
N PRO A 343 16.41 4.07 37.71
CA PRO A 343 17.20 5.06 36.99
C PRO A 343 18.33 4.41 36.19
N VAL A 344 18.55 4.95 34.99
CA VAL A 344 19.63 4.55 34.08
C VAL A 344 20.58 5.70 33.91
N TYR A 345 21.85 5.43 34.16
CA TYR A 345 22.94 6.38 34.01
C TYR A 345 23.91 5.91 32.94
N LYS A 346 24.55 6.86 32.29
CA LYS A 346 25.68 6.63 31.37
C LYS A 346 26.87 7.49 31.73
N LEU A 347 28.03 6.92 31.54
CA LEU A 347 29.27 7.68 31.51
C LEU A 347 29.42 8.25 30.11
N GLN A 348 29.25 9.56 29.97
CA GLN A 348 29.52 10.24 28.73
C GLN A 348 30.99 10.66 28.70
N GLU A 349 31.84 9.82 28.10
CA GLU A 349 33.18 10.27 27.74
C GLU A 349 33.05 11.20 26.51
N SER A 350 33.66 12.40 26.61
CA SER A 350 33.61 13.35 25.54
C SER A 350 34.34 12.81 24.31
N TYR A 351 33.68 12.93 23.15
CA TYR A 351 34.32 13.04 21.84
C TYR A 351 34.86 11.80 21.13
N ASN A 352 34.22 10.65 21.22
CA ASN A 352 34.39 9.72 20.12
C ASN A 352 33.07 8.98 19.80
N TYR A 353 32.55 9.25 18.65
CA TYR A 353 31.40 8.52 18.07
C TYR A 353 31.67 7.02 17.91
N MET A 354 32.88 6.57 18.15
CA MET A 354 33.31 5.17 17.99
C MET A 354 33.89 4.50 19.24
N SER A 355 34.15 5.21 20.31
CA SER A 355 34.43 4.60 21.59
C SER A 355 33.18 4.69 22.45
N SER A 356 32.33 3.68 22.42
CA SER A 356 31.46 3.37 23.53
C SER A 356 32.29 3.42 24.81
N GLY A 357 31.95 4.31 25.74
CA GLY A 357 32.63 4.39 26.99
C GLY A 357 32.74 2.99 27.60
N GLU A 358 33.94 2.41 27.54
CA GLU A 358 34.20 1.11 28.14
C GLU A 358 34.18 1.36 29.63
N ILE A 359 33.05 1.06 30.28
CA ILE A 359 32.91 1.17 31.73
C ILE A 359 33.94 0.25 32.41
N LEU A 360 34.12 -0.95 31.88
CA LEU A 360 35.17 -1.89 32.24
C LEU A 360 36.17 -2.00 31.08
N LYS A 361 37.44 -1.73 31.33
CA LYS A 361 38.49 -1.84 30.32
C LYS A 361 38.88 -3.31 30.16
N ILE A 362 38.12 -3.98 29.26
CA ILE A 362 38.39 -5.38 28.89
C ILE A 362 39.49 -5.40 27.83
N GLY A 363 40.46 -6.32 27.98
CA GLY A 363 41.56 -6.49 27.05
C GLY A 363 41.08 -6.98 25.65
N GLU A 364 42.03 -7.25 24.77
CA GLU A 364 41.71 -7.77 23.43
C GLU A 364 41.03 -9.12 23.54
N VAL A 365 39.73 -9.11 23.18
CA VAL A 365 38.93 -10.31 23.03
C VAL A 365 39.04 -10.76 21.58
N ASP A 366 39.34 -12.03 21.34
CA ASP A 366 39.24 -12.58 19.98
C ASP A 366 37.76 -12.65 19.57
N ARG A 367 37.29 -11.53 19.02
CA ARG A 367 35.90 -11.27 18.65
C ARG A 367 35.37 -12.25 17.62
N ASP A 368 36.27 -12.90 16.89
CA ASP A 368 35.92 -13.91 15.88
C ASP A 368 35.72 -15.30 16.49
N ILE A 369 36.11 -15.51 17.76
CA ILE A 369 36.08 -16.82 18.39
C ILE A 369 35.03 -16.91 19.49
N LEU A 370 34.93 -15.96 20.43
CA LEU A 370 34.19 -16.20 21.68
C LEU A 370 32.70 -16.48 21.45
N TYR A 371 32.03 -15.64 20.72
CA TYR A 371 30.63 -15.84 20.30
C TYR A 371 30.44 -15.66 18.82
N ASN A 372 31.48 -15.80 18.02
CA ASN A 372 31.50 -15.59 16.60
C ASN A 372 30.95 -14.19 16.21
N LEU A 373 31.29 -13.18 17.01
CA LEU A 373 30.76 -11.83 16.88
C LEU A 373 31.80 -10.91 16.24
N ASN A 374 31.58 -10.55 14.99
CA ASN A 374 32.43 -9.60 14.29
C ASN A 374 32.14 -8.17 14.82
N GLY A 375 33.09 -7.56 15.57
CA GLY A 375 33.02 -6.14 15.96
C GLY A 375 32.05 -5.78 17.09
N VAL A 376 31.97 -6.54 18.17
CA VAL A 376 31.06 -6.19 19.28
C VAL A 376 31.67 -5.09 20.15
N TYR A 377 30.98 -3.94 20.13
CA TYR A 377 31.11 -2.91 21.14
C TYR A 377 30.04 -3.16 22.21
N ILE A 378 30.45 -3.37 23.47
CA ILE A 378 29.49 -3.52 24.56
C ILE A 378 29.15 -2.14 25.08
N LYS A 379 27.88 -1.75 24.85
CA LYS A 379 27.32 -0.57 25.48
C LYS A 379 26.90 -0.93 26.91
N MET A 380 27.59 -0.37 27.91
CA MET A 380 27.29 -0.62 29.31
C MET A 380 26.41 0.51 29.84
N ASP A 381 25.17 0.20 30.18
CA ASP A 381 24.30 1.09 30.93
C ASP A 381 24.39 0.80 32.42
N ILE A 382 24.41 1.81 33.27
CA ILE A 382 24.45 1.68 34.72
C ILE A 382 23.03 1.73 35.25
N ILE A 383 22.54 0.63 35.74
CA ILE A 383 21.20 0.50 36.32
C ILE A 383 21.30 0.64 37.84
N VAL A 384 20.53 1.56 38.40
CA VAL A 384 20.53 1.84 39.83
C VAL A 384 19.37 1.19 40.53
N SER A 385 19.63 0.41 41.57
CA SER A 385 18.61 -0.20 42.41
C SER A 385 19.15 -0.47 43.84
N ASP A 386 18.28 -0.22 44.82
CA ASP A 386 18.53 -0.65 46.21
C ASP A 386 17.71 -1.92 46.57
N SER A 387 16.93 -2.44 45.58
CA SER A 387 16.10 -3.64 45.68
C SER A 387 16.32 -4.55 44.46
N PHE A 388 17.48 -5.16 44.38
CA PHE A 388 17.87 -5.99 43.21
C PHE A 388 17.01 -7.25 43.03
N GLU A 389 16.49 -7.84 44.10
CA GLU A 389 15.63 -9.03 44.07
C GLU A 389 14.33 -8.80 43.29
N GLU A 390 13.85 -7.56 43.21
CA GLU A 390 12.65 -7.21 42.47
C GLU A 390 12.97 -6.93 40.99
N LEU A 391 14.19 -6.53 40.66
CA LEU A 391 14.64 -6.17 39.33
C LEU A 391 15.17 -7.38 38.56
N ILE A 392 15.91 -8.28 39.26
CA ILE A 392 16.65 -9.38 38.68
C ILE A 392 15.99 -10.69 39.11
N ASN A 393 15.44 -11.41 38.15
CA ASN A 393 14.79 -12.71 38.37
C ASN A 393 15.75 -13.89 38.11
N GLU A 394 16.91 -13.63 37.55
CA GLU A 394 17.93 -14.60 37.22
C GLU A 394 18.72 -15.01 38.50
N LYS A 395 19.36 -16.17 38.42
CA LYS A 395 20.24 -16.63 39.48
C LYS A 395 21.48 -15.73 39.60
N ILE A 396 21.93 -15.46 40.84
CA ILE A 396 23.13 -14.68 41.09
C ILE A 396 24.22 -15.63 41.58
N ILE A 397 25.41 -15.51 41.00
CA ILE A 397 26.64 -16.12 41.48
C ILE A 397 27.36 -15.05 42.28
N GLY A 398 27.61 -15.31 43.56
CA GLY A 398 28.07 -14.29 44.48
C GLY A 398 26.96 -13.63 45.27
N ARG A 399 26.94 -12.31 45.39
CA ARG A 399 25.94 -11.53 46.12
C ARG A 399 25.59 -10.21 45.44
N TYR A 400 24.56 -9.59 45.87
CA TYR A 400 24.21 -8.24 45.47
C TYR A 400 25.16 -7.18 46.01
N PRO A 401 25.37 -6.06 45.31
CA PRO A 401 26.11 -4.91 45.79
C PRO A 401 25.47 -4.31 47.06
N ASN A 402 26.32 -3.97 48.07
CA ASN A 402 25.86 -3.32 49.29
C ASN A 402 26.64 -2.05 49.61
N ASN A 403 27.81 -1.87 49.02
CA ASN A 403 28.71 -0.73 49.21
C ASN A 403 28.74 0.19 47.97
N ASP A 404 29.28 1.36 48.17
CA ASP A 404 29.42 2.43 47.18
C ASP A 404 30.43 2.15 46.04
N ASN A 405 31.24 1.12 46.16
CA ASN A 405 32.24 0.72 45.16
C ASN A 405 31.99 -0.69 44.62
N GLU A 406 30.81 -1.26 44.86
CA GLU A 406 30.48 -2.62 44.44
C GLU A 406 29.53 -2.60 43.23
N ILE A 407 29.81 -3.50 42.30
CA ILE A 407 28.99 -3.66 41.11
C ILE A 407 28.59 -5.12 40.87
N LEU A 408 27.48 -5.31 40.14
CA LEU A 408 27.01 -6.58 39.62
C LEU A 408 27.04 -6.53 38.09
N ILE A 409 27.58 -7.57 37.46
CA ILE A 409 27.70 -7.71 36.02
C ILE A 409 26.95 -8.96 35.52
N SER A 410 26.81 -9.14 34.22
CA SER A 410 26.29 -10.38 33.65
C SER A 410 27.37 -11.46 33.46
N ASN A 411 26.93 -12.73 33.32
CA ASN A 411 27.84 -13.81 32.90
C ASN A 411 28.40 -13.58 31.49
N TYR A 412 27.70 -12.85 30.63
CA TYR A 412 28.21 -12.46 29.31
C TYR A 412 29.44 -11.53 29.41
N VAL A 413 29.37 -10.51 30.26
CA VAL A 413 30.52 -9.62 30.53
C VAL A 413 31.66 -10.42 31.20
N ALA A 414 31.34 -11.30 32.14
CA ALA A 414 32.31 -12.14 32.80
C ALA A 414 33.03 -13.10 31.83
N ASP A 415 32.32 -13.68 30.86
CA ASP A 415 32.91 -14.48 29.78
C ASP A 415 33.93 -13.67 28.97
N LEU A 416 33.60 -12.40 28.66
CA LEU A 416 34.52 -11.51 27.94
C LEU A 416 35.76 -11.18 28.75
N MET A 417 35.64 -11.02 30.09
CA MET A 417 36.77 -10.81 30.98
C MET A 417 37.68 -12.06 31.08
N ILE A 418 37.09 -13.25 31.03
CA ILE A 418 37.84 -14.50 31.01
C ILE A 418 38.64 -14.63 29.71
N ASP A 419 38.06 -14.27 28.60
CA ASP A 419 38.71 -14.36 27.28
C ASP A 419 39.77 -13.28 27.08
N GLY A 420 39.40 -12.01 27.20
CA GLY A 420 40.25 -10.86 26.90
C GLY A 420 41.11 -10.38 28.07
N GLY A 421 40.78 -10.78 29.30
CA GLY A 421 41.32 -10.16 30.52
C GLY A 421 40.68 -8.80 30.81
N VAL A 422 40.96 -8.23 31.95
CA VAL A 422 40.45 -6.93 32.37
C VAL A 422 41.53 -6.13 33.05
N THR A 423 41.56 -4.82 32.83
CA THR A 423 42.56 -3.94 33.48
C THR A 423 42.26 -3.79 34.95
N THR A 424 43.26 -4.04 35.76
CA THR A 424 43.23 -3.91 37.22
C THR A 424 44.39 -3.04 37.70
N TYR A 425 44.33 -2.62 38.99
CA TYR A 425 45.35 -1.81 39.62
C TYR A 425 45.87 -2.53 40.85
N GLU A 426 47.18 -2.59 41.02
CA GLU A 426 47.80 -2.97 42.29
C GLU A 426 48.04 -1.73 43.12
N LYS A 427 47.76 -1.85 44.43
CA LYS A 427 48.01 -0.79 45.39
C LYS A 427 49.50 -0.78 45.72
N ASN A 428 50.27 0.24 45.32
CA ASN A 428 51.59 0.48 45.81
C ASN A 428 51.51 1.26 47.17
N ASP A 429 52.42 1.01 48.10
CA ASP A 429 52.43 1.60 49.41
C ASP A 429 52.59 3.14 49.48
N THR A 430 52.61 3.80 48.34
CA THR A 430 52.83 5.26 48.19
C THR A 430 51.75 5.95 47.45
N ASP A 431 50.51 5.76 47.66
CA ASP A 431 49.30 6.50 47.11
C ASP A 431 49.38 7.11 45.66
N GLU A 432 50.48 6.95 44.94
CA GLU A 432 50.66 7.32 43.55
C GLU A 432 50.37 6.14 42.62
N PHE A 433 49.63 6.41 41.56
CA PHE A 433 49.09 5.48 40.58
C PHE A 433 50.00 4.28 40.27
N SER A 434 49.55 3.11 40.70
CA SER A 434 50.17 1.83 40.40
C SER A 434 50.06 1.46 38.91
N ASP A 435 51.03 0.73 38.41
CA ASP A 435 51.03 0.24 37.03
C ASP A 435 49.75 -0.54 36.72
N GLU A 436 49.13 -0.20 35.60
CA GLU A 436 48.01 -0.95 35.04
C GLU A 436 48.51 -2.34 34.64
N TYR A 437 47.83 -3.40 35.05
CA TYR A 437 48.08 -4.71 34.51
C TYR A 437 46.79 -5.44 34.12
N ILE A 438 46.88 -6.34 33.17
CA ILE A 438 45.77 -7.14 32.72
C ILE A 438 45.66 -8.38 33.61
N PHE A 439 44.52 -8.45 34.32
CA PHE A 439 44.14 -9.65 35.06
C PHE A 439 43.29 -10.54 34.13
N LYS A 440 43.72 -11.79 33.96
CA LYS A 440 42.99 -12.76 33.15
C LYS A 440 42.42 -13.86 34.06
N PRO A 441 41.14 -13.72 34.47
CA PRO A 441 40.50 -14.74 35.30
C PRO A 441 40.24 -16.00 34.48
N THR A 442 40.17 -17.16 35.15
CA THR A 442 39.91 -18.46 34.52
C THR A 442 38.45 -18.92 34.73
N ASN A 443 37.78 -18.35 35.73
CA ASN A 443 36.40 -18.68 36.08
C ASN A 443 35.70 -17.52 36.81
N TYR A 444 34.42 -17.62 37.03
CA TYR A 444 33.60 -16.58 37.66
C TYR A 444 33.97 -16.39 39.14
N GLU A 445 34.39 -17.46 39.84
CA GLU A 445 34.77 -17.36 41.25
C GLU A 445 36.05 -16.51 41.42
N GLU A 446 37.00 -16.61 40.52
CA GLU A 446 38.19 -15.75 40.51
C GLU A 446 37.82 -14.27 40.33
N ILE A 447 36.81 -13.96 39.55
CA ILE A 447 36.36 -12.58 39.36
C ILE A 447 35.79 -12.04 40.68
N ILE A 448 34.89 -12.77 41.31
CA ILE A 448 34.16 -12.35 42.51
C ILE A 448 35.04 -12.33 43.74
N ASN A 449 35.89 -13.35 43.92
CA ASN A 449 36.72 -13.54 45.12
C ASN A 449 38.09 -12.86 45.01
N SER A 450 38.39 -12.28 43.82
CA SER A 450 39.62 -11.50 43.68
C SER A 450 39.54 -10.28 44.60
N ASN A 451 40.51 -10.07 45.44
CA ASN A 451 40.59 -8.81 46.20
C ASN A 451 41.01 -7.63 45.30
N LYS A 452 40.71 -7.70 43.99
CA LYS A 452 41.12 -6.75 42.97
C LYS A 452 40.05 -5.67 42.78
N THR A 453 40.51 -4.50 42.42
CA THR A 453 39.68 -3.41 41.98
C THR A 453 39.84 -3.25 40.46
N PHE A 454 38.74 -3.04 39.80
CA PHE A 454 38.69 -2.91 38.36
C PHE A 454 38.47 -1.45 37.97
N TYR A 455 38.95 -1.06 36.80
CA TYR A 455 38.72 0.25 36.26
C TYR A 455 37.26 0.39 35.87
N PHE A 456 36.67 1.53 36.23
CA PHE A 456 35.27 1.84 35.91
C PHE A 456 35.19 3.19 35.18
N GLY A 457 35.70 3.22 33.97
CA GLY A 457 35.78 4.44 33.19
C GLY A 457 36.50 5.56 33.97
N SER A 458 36.08 6.79 33.80
CA SER A 458 36.54 7.96 34.55
C SER A 458 35.98 8.00 36.00
N ALA A 459 35.06 7.12 36.35
CA ALA A 459 34.34 7.16 37.60
C ALA A 459 35.09 6.47 38.77
N GLY A 460 36.28 5.86 38.54
CA GLY A 460 37.08 5.33 39.60
C GLY A 460 37.26 3.82 39.58
N LYS A 461 37.39 3.22 40.78
CA LYS A 461 37.72 1.81 40.98
C LYS A 461 36.55 1.07 41.64
N VAL A 462 36.18 -0.07 41.08
CA VAL A 462 35.05 -0.88 41.54
C VAL A 462 35.44 -2.31 41.87
N LYS A 463 34.66 -2.97 42.72
CA LYS A 463 34.72 -4.41 42.99
C LYS A 463 33.53 -5.13 42.38
N ILE A 464 33.77 -6.20 41.67
CA ILE A 464 32.70 -7.08 41.16
C ILE A 464 32.37 -8.07 42.27
N VAL A 465 31.15 -8.05 42.81
CA VAL A 465 30.71 -8.87 43.95
C VAL A 465 29.70 -9.95 43.57
N GLY A 466 29.18 -9.88 42.33
CA GLY A 466 28.26 -10.88 41.83
C GLY A 466 28.13 -10.87 40.34
N ILE A 467 27.63 -11.96 39.81
CA ILE A 467 27.40 -12.17 38.37
C ILE A 467 25.98 -12.69 38.20
N ILE A 468 25.22 -12.04 37.31
CA ILE A 468 23.87 -12.47 36.88
C ILE A 468 24.04 -13.62 35.90
N ASP A 469 23.44 -14.76 36.22
CA ASP A 469 23.55 -15.97 35.41
C ASP A 469 22.36 -16.05 34.41
N TYR A 470 22.48 -15.32 33.29
CA TYR A 470 21.52 -15.40 32.20
C TYR A 470 21.64 -16.73 31.47
N ASP A 471 20.52 -17.28 31.01
CA ASP A 471 20.54 -18.47 30.16
C ASP A 471 21.04 -18.13 28.73
N LEU A 472 22.33 -18.37 28.54
CA LEU A 472 23.01 -18.22 27.26
C LEU A 472 23.06 -19.52 26.42
N SER A 473 22.41 -20.58 26.88
CA SER A 473 22.42 -21.91 26.23
C SER A 473 22.00 -21.88 24.78
N LYS A 474 21.06 -21.01 24.44
CA LYS A 474 20.61 -20.75 23.06
C LYS A 474 21.74 -20.32 22.12
N TYR A 475 22.76 -19.65 22.64
CA TYR A 475 23.91 -19.14 21.88
C TYR A 475 25.13 -20.03 21.95
N SER A 476 24.98 -21.23 22.50
CA SER A 476 26.12 -22.16 22.72
C SER A 476 26.80 -22.58 21.39
N SER A 477 26.06 -22.64 20.29
CA SER A 477 26.59 -22.93 18.95
C SER A 477 27.54 -21.85 18.42
N LEU A 478 27.47 -20.63 18.96
CA LEU A 478 28.30 -19.49 18.58
C LEU A 478 29.56 -19.42 19.40
N LYS A 479 29.60 -20.03 20.59
CA LYS A 479 30.71 -19.94 21.54
C LYS A 479 31.92 -20.73 21.04
N ASN A 480 33.10 -20.15 21.08
CA ASN A 480 34.38 -20.77 20.70
C ASN A 480 34.50 -21.18 19.21
N LYS A 481 33.69 -20.61 18.34
CA LYS A 481 33.70 -20.90 16.90
C LYS A 481 34.19 -19.69 16.10
N LYS A 482 35.24 -19.91 15.30
CA LYS A 482 35.73 -18.83 14.43
C LYS A 482 34.71 -18.48 13.34
N TYR A 483 34.48 -17.18 13.13
CA TYR A 483 33.63 -16.68 12.06
C TYR A 483 34.21 -17.03 10.70
N ASP A 484 33.40 -17.65 9.83
CA ASP A 484 33.74 -17.90 8.43
C ASP A 484 32.51 -17.60 7.58
N PRO A 485 32.51 -16.51 6.79
CA PRO A 485 31.33 -16.09 6.01
C PRO A 485 30.83 -17.16 5.03
N ASN A 486 31.69 -18.14 4.67
CA ASN A 486 31.32 -19.22 3.74
C ASN A 486 30.76 -20.47 4.45
N LYS A 487 30.88 -20.56 5.79
CA LYS A 487 30.47 -21.73 6.57
C LYS A 487 29.44 -21.43 7.64
N THR A 488 29.24 -20.15 7.96
CA THR A 488 28.22 -19.73 8.93
C THR A 488 26.84 -19.85 8.34
N THR A 489 25.95 -20.60 9.00
CA THR A 489 24.58 -20.80 8.54
C THR A 489 23.70 -19.56 8.78
N GLU A 490 22.58 -19.45 8.07
CA GLU A 490 21.63 -18.36 8.25
C GLU A 490 21.03 -18.32 9.68
N ASP A 491 20.81 -19.48 10.27
CA ASP A 491 20.37 -19.60 11.67
C ASP A 491 21.43 -19.09 12.65
N GLU A 492 22.71 -19.39 12.42
CA GLU A 492 23.81 -18.88 13.25
C GLU A 492 23.94 -17.36 13.11
N LEU A 493 23.79 -16.80 11.92
CA LEU A 493 23.81 -15.35 11.71
C LEU A 493 22.65 -14.67 12.45
N THR A 494 21.48 -15.29 12.46
CA THR A 494 20.32 -14.79 13.20
C THR A 494 20.56 -14.81 14.72
N LEU A 495 21.11 -15.90 15.25
CA LEU A 495 21.47 -16.02 16.67
C LEU A 495 22.56 -15.02 17.06
N GLN A 496 23.57 -14.85 16.24
CA GLN A 496 24.66 -13.88 16.41
C GLN A 496 24.12 -12.45 16.50
N ARG A 497 23.22 -12.09 15.60
CA ARG A 497 22.56 -10.78 15.61
C ARG A 497 21.73 -10.56 16.87
N GLU A 498 20.91 -11.55 17.25
CA GLU A 498 20.10 -11.47 18.47
C GLU A 498 20.99 -11.32 19.73
N LEU A 499 22.06 -12.09 19.83
CA LEU A 499 23.01 -11.96 20.94
C LEU A 499 23.64 -10.58 20.98
N ARG A 500 24.06 -10.03 19.84
CA ARG A 500 24.62 -8.68 19.76
C ARG A 500 23.64 -7.60 20.24
N LEU A 501 22.37 -7.70 19.84
CA LEU A 501 21.34 -6.76 20.27
C LEU A 501 21.12 -6.83 21.79
N LYS A 502 21.10 -8.04 22.36
CA LYS A 502 20.96 -8.24 23.81
C LYS A 502 22.23 -7.86 24.58
N ALA A 503 23.39 -8.07 24.02
CA ALA A 503 24.67 -7.63 24.63
C ALA A 503 24.71 -6.11 24.81
N ASN A 504 24.17 -5.36 23.82
CA ASN A 504 24.14 -3.89 23.84
C ASN A 504 23.01 -3.29 24.69
N SER A 505 22.08 -4.08 25.20
CA SER A 505 20.89 -3.57 25.89
C SER A 505 20.64 -4.20 27.27
N ILE A 506 20.94 -5.49 27.43
CA ILE A 506 20.62 -6.23 28.66
C ILE A 506 21.86 -6.86 29.24
N TYR A 507 22.61 -7.65 28.45
CA TYR A 507 23.71 -8.42 28.95
C TYR A 507 24.98 -7.58 29.24
N GLY A 508 25.07 -6.38 28.61
CA GLY A 508 26.15 -5.44 28.89
C GLY A 508 25.92 -4.53 30.12
N ASN A 509 24.74 -4.55 30.73
CA ASN A 509 24.41 -3.63 31.80
C ASN A 509 25.19 -3.95 33.09
N VAL A 510 25.48 -2.88 33.83
CA VAL A 510 26.08 -2.93 35.15
C VAL A 510 25.06 -2.46 36.18
N TYR A 511 24.96 -3.13 37.30
CA TYR A 511 23.97 -2.84 38.33
C TYR A 511 24.67 -2.36 39.60
N VAL A 512 24.20 -1.22 40.16
CA VAL A 512 24.82 -0.53 41.33
C VAL A 512 23.73 -0.06 42.30
N THR A 513 24.14 0.28 43.52
CA THR A 513 23.25 0.89 44.53
C THR A 513 23.11 2.40 44.30
N SER A 514 22.10 3.05 44.92
CA SER A 514 22.01 4.51 44.93
C SER A 514 23.21 5.19 45.57
N LYS A 515 23.75 4.60 46.64
CA LYS A 515 24.98 5.08 47.32
C LYS A 515 26.19 5.11 46.40
N PHE A 516 26.27 4.16 45.45
CA PHE A 516 27.32 4.16 44.44
C PHE A 516 27.32 5.45 43.62
N ILE A 517 26.13 5.87 43.18
CA ILE A 517 25.98 7.10 42.38
C ILE A 517 26.28 8.36 43.22
N GLU A 518 25.84 8.38 44.47
CA GLU A 518 26.07 9.53 45.37
C GLU A 518 27.52 9.76 45.71
N ASN A 519 28.30 8.67 45.79
CA ASN A 519 29.71 8.72 46.20
C ASN A 519 30.70 8.70 45.03
N LEU A 520 30.20 8.66 43.78
CA LEU A 520 31.08 8.83 42.63
C LEU A 520 31.67 10.25 42.61
N ASP A 521 32.99 10.32 42.73
CA ASP A 521 33.75 11.57 42.61
C ASP A 521 33.84 11.97 41.14
N VAL A 522 32.70 12.35 40.60
CA VAL A 522 32.60 12.88 39.23
C VAL A 522 32.66 14.39 39.33
N GLU A 523 33.75 14.98 38.88
CA GLU A 523 33.82 16.43 38.67
C GLU A 523 32.63 16.83 37.78
N THR A 524 31.60 17.38 38.39
CA THR A 524 30.47 17.97 37.71
C THR A 524 30.90 19.33 37.14
N ILE A 525 31.45 19.32 35.95
CA ILE A 525 31.58 20.56 35.18
C ILE A 525 30.17 20.85 34.67
N GLU A 526 29.58 21.95 35.14
CA GLU A 526 28.34 22.49 34.57
C GLU A 526 28.58 22.75 33.10
N LEU A 527 28.03 21.92 32.27
CA LEU A 527 27.92 22.20 30.84
C LEU A 527 27.12 23.46 30.62
N LEU A 528 27.75 24.40 30.01
CA LEU A 528 27.07 25.49 29.35
C LEU A 528 26.16 24.87 28.29
N ASP A 529 24.90 24.74 28.61
CA ASP A 529 23.82 24.42 27.73
C ASP A 529 23.99 23.14 26.87
N GLU A 530 22.92 22.43 26.61
CA GLU A 530 22.74 21.15 25.89
C GLU A 530 23.33 21.11 24.46
N ASN A 531 24.44 21.75 24.19
CA ASN A 531 24.98 21.96 22.85
C ASN A 531 26.14 21.02 22.55
N MET A 532 26.01 20.19 21.53
CA MET A 532 27.18 19.56 20.93
C MET A 532 28.05 20.61 20.23
N PHE A 533 29.36 20.50 20.42
CA PHE A 533 30.34 21.36 19.79
C PHE A 533 30.84 20.69 18.51
N PHE A 534 30.85 21.45 17.43
CA PHE A 534 31.47 21.06 16.18
C PHE A 534 32.79 21.80 16.04
N TYR A 535 33.82 21.08 15.64
CA TYR A 535 35.14 21.64 15.46
C TYR A 535 35.45 21.75 13.98
N ARG A 536 35.94 22.91 13.57
CA ARG A 536 36.33 23.15 12.19
C ARG A 536 37.71 23.76 12.14
N LEU A 537 38.58 23.16 11.31
CA LEU A 537 39.81 23.81 10.86
C LEU A 537 39.53 24.62 9.60
N SER A 538 40.02 25.86 9.55
CA SER A 538 39.95 26.67 8.36
C SER A 538 41.30 27.36 8.14
N SER A 539 41.66 27.63 6.90
CA SER A 539 42.87 28.32 6.53
C SER A 539 42.63 29.03 5.19
N ASP A 540 43.23 30.21 5.05
CA ASP A 540 43.23 30.93 3.78
C ASP A 540 44.18 30.29 2.77
N ASP A 541 45.19 29.54 3.25
CA ASP A 541 46.26 28.96 2.45
C ASP A 541 46.12 27.45 2.19
N ILE A 542 45.12 26.77 2.82
CA ILE A 542 44.93 25.36 2.72
C ILE A 542 43.44 25.10 2.44
N SER A 543 43.15 24.43 1.31
CA SER A 543 41.82 23.94 1.02
C SER A 543 41.65 22.56 1.65
N PHE A 544 40.78 22.47 2.65
CA PHE A 544 40.33 21.18 3.19
C PHE A 544 39.20 20.68 2.31
N PRO A 545 39.27 19.45 1.76
CA PRO A 545 38.34 18.96 0.75
C PRO A 545 36.89 18.79 1.20
N THR A 546 36.62 18.88 2.48
CA THR A 546 35.28 18.72 3.05
C THR A 546 34.97 19.79 4.06
N ASP A 547 33.72 20.33 3.98
CA ASP A 547 33.08 21.02 5.08
C ASP A 547 32.71 20.04 6.23
N GLY A 548 33.46 18.95 6.37
CA GLY A 548 33.21 17.92 7.37
C GLY A 548 33.44 18.42 8.78
N TYR A 549 32.49 18.20 9.62
CA TYR A 549 32.61 18.34 11.07
C TYR A 549 33.49 17.21 11.59
N TYR A 550 34.73 17.50 11.90
CA TYR A 550 35.66 16.54 12.49
C TYR A 550 35.80 16.79 13.98
N ILE A 551 36.07 15.76 14.73
CA ILE A 551 36.21 15.80 16.18
C ILE A 551 37.64 16.19 16.49
N ALA A 552 37.82 17.14 17.39
CA ALA A 552 39.17 17.43 17.93
C ALA A 552 39.44 16.55 19.14
N ALA A 553 40.58 15.91 19.15
CA ALA A 553 41.09 15.24 20.35
C ALA A 553 42.22 16.07 20.96
N ALA A 554 42.18 16.23 22.28
CA ALA A 554 43.34 16.69 22.99
C ALA A 554 44.41 15.62 22.88
N VAL A 555 45.69 16.04 22.89
CA VAL A 555 46.77 15.12 23.11
C VAL A 555 46.89 14.97 24.61
N PRO A 556 46.30 13.94 25.20
CA PRO A 556 46.42 13.73 26.60
C PRO A 556 47.15 12.44 26.83
N GLN A 557 48.15 12.23 27.36
CA GLN A 557 48.65 10.96 27.94
C GLN A 557 49.08 9.83 27.00
N LYS A 558 48.57 9.75 25.72
CA LYS A 558 49.11 8.78 24.73
C LYS A 558 50.12 9.45 23.83
N GLU A 559 51.26 8.76 23.62
CA GLU A 559 52.28 9.20 22.68
C GLU A 559 51.73 9.19 21.22
N ILE A 560 51.79 10.36 20.57
CA ILE A 560 51.35 10.50 19.17
C ILE A 560 52.57 10.47 18.27
N GLU A 561 52.52 9.60 17.26
CA GLU A 561 53.52 9.55 16.21
C GLU A 561 53.04 10.34 14.97
N TYR A 562 53.77 11.30 14.51
CA TYR A 562 53.45 12.15 13.38
C TYR A 562 54.68 12.42 12.51
N TYR A 563 54.47 12.74 11.24
CA TYR A 563 55.49 13.16 10.30
C TYR A 563 55.62 14.67 10.31
N ASP A 564 56.82 15.22 10.63
CA ASP A 564 57.10 16.64 10.78
C ASP A 564 57.50 17.33 9.46
N GLY A 565 57.46 16.61 8.33
CA GLY A 565 57.93 17.03 7.02
C GLY A 565 59.33 16.55 6.67
N THR A 566 60.09 16.01 7.62
CA THR A 566 61.42 15.50 7.47
C THR A 566 61.60 14.09 8.02
N LYS A 567 61.02 13.82 9.15
CA LYS A 567 61.10 12.55 9.90
C LYS A 567 59.82 12.29 10.73
N TRP A 568 59.70 11.07 11.20
CA TRP A 568 58.70 10.66 12.18
C TRP A 568 59.11 11.07 13.57
N VAL A 569 58.24 11.71 14.29
CA VAL A 569 58.43 12.24 15.65
C VAL A 569 57.33 11.75 16.55
N LYS A 570 57.68 11.38 17.80
CA LYS A 570 56.74 11.02 18.82
C LYS A 570 56.63 12.13 19.85
N THR A 571 55.43 12.50 20.26
CA THR A 571 55.18 13.51 21.29
C THR A 571 54.06 13.12 22.23
N LYS A 572 54.16 13.55 23.48
CA LYS A 572 53.11 13.44 24.48
C LYS A 572 52.48 14.78 24.81
N THR A 573 53.03 15.87 24.28
CA THR A 573 52.57 17.25 24.56
C THR A 573 52.65 18.11 23.31
N LEU A 574 51.72 19.04 23.17
CA LEU A 574 51.72 20.09 22.16
C LEU A 574 51.66 21.45 22.86
N LYS A 575 52.26 22.45 22.26
CA LYS A 575 52.13 23.84 22.73
C LYS A 575 50.74 24.39 22.31
N GLU A 576 50.28 25.40 23.02
CA GLU A 576 48.97 25.97 22.76
C GLU A 576 48.76 26.50 21.32
N ASN A 577 49.82 26.83 20.61
CA ASN A 577 49.75 27.27 19.20
C ASN A 577 50.14 26.18 18.19
N GLU A 578 50.17 24.92 18.58
CA GLU A 578 50.50 23.80 17.69
C GLU A 578 49.32 22.91 17.43
N VAL A 579 49.25 22.35 16.22
CA VAL A 579 48.26 21.35 15.81
C VAL A 579 48.89 20.27 14.96
N ILE A 580 48.50 19.03 15.19
CA ILE A 580 48.76 17.90 14.28
C ILE A 580 47.46 17.53 13.61
N ILE A 581 47.50 17.43 12.28
CA ILE A 581 46.33 17.09 11.48
C ILE A 581 46.38 15.62 11.04
N ASN A 582 45.26 14.99 10.85
CA ASN A 582 45.21 13.64 10.30
C ASN A 582 45.21 13.70 8.76
N MET A 583 46.01 12.84 8.12
CA MET A 583 46.11 12.76 6.67
C MET A 583 44.75 12.61 5.97
N TYR A 584 43.81 11.87 6.55
CA TYR A 584 42.50 11.65 5.97
C TYR A 584 41.66 12.91 5.80
N GLN A 585 42.01 13.98 6.51
CA GLN A 585 41.42 15.30 6.35
C GLN A 585 41.92 16.02 5.09
N LEU A 586 43.10 15.66 4.62
CA LEU A 586 43.70 16.20 3.39
C LEU A 586 43.28 15.41 2.15
N ILE A 587 43.12 14.10 2.29
CA ILE A 587 42.82 13.18 1.17
C ILE A 587 41.36 12.78 1.06
N SER A 588 40.46 13.50 1.74
CA SER A 588 39.04 13.15 1.73
C SER A 588 38.51 12.94 0.31
N GLY A 589 37.91 11.74 0.07
CA GLY A 589 37.47 11.29 -1.26
C GLY A 589 38.53 10.51 -2.06
N ALA A 590 39.79 10.54 -1.64
CA ALA A 590 40.90 9.80 -2.30
C ALA A 590 41.45 8.64 -1.41
N GLU A 591 40.76 8.32 -0.32
CA GLU A 591 41.21 7.30 0.63
C GLU A 591 41.39 5.92 0.00
N ARG A 592 40.48 5.56 -0.91
CA ARG A 592 40.53 4.27 -1.64
C ARG A 592 41.77 4.19 -2.55
N ASP A 593 42.12 5.30 -3.20
CA ASP A 593 43.29 5.36 -4.09
C ASP A 593 44.60 5.32 -3.31
N TYR A 594 44.64 5.98 -2.14
CA TYR A 594 45.76 5.88 -1.21
C TYR A 594 45.96 4.43 -0.76
N GLN A 595 44.93 3.75 -0.32
CA GLN A 595 45.00 2.35 0.16
C GLN A 595 45.51 1.41 -0.95
N LYS A 596 44.94 1.52 -2.16
CA LYS A 596 45.39 0.73 -3.32
C LYS A 596 46.85 1.02 -3.65
N GLY A 597 47.26 2.29 -3.59
CA GLY A 597 48.67 2.69 -3.81
C GLY A 597 49.60 2.08 -2.77
N LEU A 598 49.23 2.11 -1.51
CA LEU A 598 49.96 1.54 -0.39
C LEU A 598 50.11 0.01 -0.55
N GLU A 599 48.99 -0.70 -0.80
CA GLU A 599 49.02 -2.16 -1.01
C GLU A 599 49.97 -2.54 -2.15
N LYS A 600 49.92 -1.80 -3.24
CA LYS A 600 50.84 -2.01 -4.39
C LYS A 600 52.27 -1.71 -4.01
N TYR A 601 52.54 -0.67 -3.22
CA TYR A 601 53.88 -0.30 -2.77
C TYR A 601 54.49 -1.39 -1.89
N ILE A 602 53.71 -1.91 -0.95
CA ILE A 602 54.11 -3.00 -0.05
C ILE A 602 54.37 -4.28 -0.88
N SER A 603 53.47 -4.62 -1.80
CA SER A 603 53.64 -5.84 -2.62
C SER A 603 54.88 -5.81 -3.54
N ASN A 604 55.33 -4.63 -3.91
CA ASN A 604 56.56 -4.47 -4.74
C ASN A 604 57.87 -4.53 -3.91
N ASN A 605 57.81 -4.50 -2.59
CA ASN A 605 58.97 -4.50 -1.71
C ASN A 605 58.80 -5.55 -0.57
N PRO A 606 58.70 -6.84 -0.91
CA PRO A 606 58.31 -7.88 0.05
C PRO A 606 59.35 -8.20 1.13
N ASP A 607 60.57 -7.78 0.90
CA ASP A 607 61.70 -8.07 1.80
C ASP A 607 61.93 -6.95 2.83
N GLU A 608 61.24 -5.82 2.73
CA GLU A 608 61.36 -4.72 3.70
C GLU A 608 60.27 -4.82 4.79
N ASP A 609 60.55 -4.24 5.96
CA ASP A 609 59.58 -4.18 7.05
C ASP A 609 58.32 -3.38 6.65
N LYS A 610 57.18 -3.94 6.94
CA LYS A 610 55.90 -3.38 6.54
C LYS A 610 55.66 -1.99 7.13
N GLU A 611 55.97 -1.79 8.42
CA GLU A 611 55.80 -0.51 9.10
C GLU A 611 56.68 0.57 8.50
N ASP A 612 57.92 0.24 8.15
CA ASP A 612 58.82 1.14 7.50
C ASP A 612 58.37 1.51 6.07
N LEU A 613 57.79 0.56 5.35
CA LEU A 613 57.22 0.80 4.04
C LEU A 613 55.97 1.71 4.11
N GLU A 614 55.12 1.48 5.05
CA GLU A 614 53.97 2.35 5.28
C GLU A 614 54.39 3.78 5.61
N LYS A 615 55.38 3.97 6.48
CA LYS A 615 55.94 5.28 6.82
C LYS A 615 56.60 5.96 5.62
N LYS A 616 57.34 5.23 4.78
CA LYS A 616 57.96 5.76 3.58
C LYS A 616 56.91 6.18 2.52
N PHE A 617 55.90 5.33 2.30
CA PHE A 617 54.83 5.62 1.36
C PHE A 617 54.01 6.84 1.80
N PHE A 618 53.65 6.89 3.08
CA PHE A 618 52.94 8.03 3.66
C PHE A 618 53.71 9.34 3.47
N ALA A 619 54.98 9.36 3.85
CA ALA A 619 55.81 10.56 3.73
C ALA A 619 55.90 11.08 2.30
N ASN A 620 56.01 10.15 1.33
CA ASN A 620 56.06 10.51 -0.08
C ASN A 620 54.70 11.04 -0.58
N TYR A 621 53.59 10.42 -0.15
CA TYR A 621 52.24 10.76 -0.58
C TYR A 621 51.84 12.14 -0.09
N ILE A 622 52.14 12.48 1.16
CA ILE A 622 51.70 13.76 1.78
C ILE A 622 52.62 14.93 1.42
N LYS A 623 53.76 14.70 0.81
CA LYS A 623 54.76 15.73 0.46
C LYS A 623 54.19 16.82 -0.44
N ASP A 624 53.33 16.44 -1.37
CA ASP A 624 52.73 17.37 -2.36
C ASP A 624 51.68 18.31 -1.75
N TYR A 625 51.13 18.00 -0.57
CA TYR A 625 50.16 18.85 0.08
C TYR A 625 50.77 20.11 0.73
N ASN A 626 52.05 20.09 1.08
CA ASN A 626 52.82 21.21 1.59
C ASN A 626 52.11 22.05 2.67
N VAL A 627 51.53 21.37 3.68
CA VAL A 627 50.71 22.02 4.73
C VAL A 627 51.49 22.24 6.04
N ILE A 628 52.59 21.53 6.27
CA ILE A 628 53.38 21.62 7.48
C ILE A 628 54.02 23.01 7.59
N GLY A 629 53.94 23.64 8.75
CA GLY A 629 54.42 25.00 8.99
C GLY A 629 53.40 26.08 8.65
N LYS A 630 52.32 25.80 7.96
CA LYS A 630 51.21 26.76 7.70
C LYS A 630 50.35 26.95 8.92
N SER A 631 49.65 28.09 8.96
CA SER A 631 48.71 28.45 10.02
C SER A 631 47.28 28.04 9.65
N VAL A 632 46.53 27.60 10.67
CA VAL A 632 45.12 27.30 10.58
C VAL A 632 44.37 27.91 11.75
N ASN A 633 43.10 28.24 11.54
CA ASN A 633 42.18 28.64 12.58
C ASN A 633 41.35 27.45 13.03
N PHE A 634 41.24 27.25 14.32
CA PHE A 634 40.41 26.24 14.91
C PHE A 634 39.18 26.87 15.54
N THR A 635 38.01 26.54 15.03
CA THR A 635 36.75 27.12 15.44
C THR A 635 35.90 26.06 16.13
N VAL A 636 35.38 26.43 17.29
CA VAL A 636 34.40 25.63 18.06
C VAL A 636 33.03 26.24 17.82
N LYS A 637 32.10 25.45 17.29
CA LYS A 637 30.74 25.89 16.99
C LYS A 637 29.71 25.05 17.76
N ASP A 638 28.57 25.67 18.07
CA ASP A 638 27.41 24.94 18.59
C ASP A 638 26.61 24.28 17.46
N ASN A 639 25.57 23.55 17.84
CA ASN A 639 24.65 22.87 16.90
C ASN A 639 23.80 23.83 16.04
N LYS A 640 23.87 25.14 16.26
CA LYS A 640 23.25 26.18 15.43
C LYS A 640 24.28 26.90 14.55
N ASP A 641 25.46 26.31 14.39
CA ASP A 641 26.60 26.85 13.62
C ASP A 641 27.15 28.18 14.15
N LYS A 642 26.79 28.55 15.40
CA LYS A 642 27.29 29.74 16.05
C LYS A 642 28.68 29.45 16.62
N ILE A 643 29.63 30.34 16.31
CA ILE A 643 30.99 30.26 16.85
C ILE A 643 30.94 30.54 18.35
N ILE A 644 31.39 29.60 19.15
CA ILE A 644 31.55 29.68 20.60
C ILE A 644 32.93 30.17 20.94
N LYS A 645 33.94 29.60 20.30
CA LYS A 645 35.35 30.02 20.50
C LYS A 645 36.12 29.85 19.20
N GLU A 646 37.09 30.69 18.99
CA GLU A 646 37.98 30.60 17.83
C GLU A 646 39.42 30.78 18.30
N TYR A 647 40.26 29.84 17.94
CA TYR A 647 41.71 29.89 18.14
C TYR A 647 42.34 30.20 16.80
N LYS A 648 43.12 31.24 16.71
CA LYS A 648 43.72 31.74 15.45
C LYS A 648 45.21 31.37 15.40
N ASP A 649 45.69 31.27 14.19
CA ASP A 649 47.12 31.13 13.89
C ASP A 649 47.78 29.92 14.51
N LEU A 650 47.04 28.80 14.66
CA LEU A 650 47.64 27.54 15.09
C LEU A 650 48.56 26.99 13.98
N LYS A 651 49.77 26.61 14.35
CA LYS A 651 50.75 26.13 13.38
C LYS A 651 50.66 24.60 13.20
N ILE A 652 50.48 24.13 11.97
CA ILE A 652 50.58 22.72 11.69
C ILE A 652 52.02 22.25 11.85
N ILE A 653 52.30 21.44 12.86
CA ILE A 653 53.64 20.92 13.15
C ILE A 653 53.89 19.54 12.55
N GLY A 654 52.78 18.88 12.13
CA GLY A 654 52.94 17.57 11.50
C GLY A 654 51.62 16.93 11.10
N ILE A 655 51.73 15.80 10.43
CA ILE A 655 50.58 15.02 9.89
C ILE A 655 50.71 13.60 10.44
N THR A 656 49.60 13.10 10.93
CA THR A 656 49.44 11.73 11.40
C THR A 656 48.46 10.97 10.53
N GLY A 657 48.26 9.66 10.76
CA GLY A 657 47.28 8.83 10.02
C GLY A 657 47.81 7.44 9.69
N LEU A 658 48.78 6.92 10.44
CA LEU A 658 49.22 5.53 10.38
C LEU A 658 48.72 4.71 11.56
N GLY A 659 48.59 3.42 11.37
CA GLY A 659 48.22 2.48 12.43
C GLY A 659 46.87 2.77 13.06
N GLU A 660 46.77 2.76 14.37
CA GLU A 660 45.52 3.07 15.09
C GLU A 660 45.06 4.51 14.90
N GLN A 661 45.98 5.44 14.71
CA GLN A 661 45.70 6.87 14.50
C GLN A 661 45.01 7.12 13.15
N ALA A 662 45.15 6.22 12.16
CA ALA A 662 44.44 6.27 10.89
C ALA A 662 42.90 6.13 11.06
N LYS A 663 42.48 5.41 12.09
CA LYS A 663 41.07 5.15 12.37
C LYS A 663 40.39 6.33 13.05
N ASP A 664 41.15 7.13 13.78
CA ASP A 664 40.58 8.16 14.67
C ASP A 664 40.15 9.43 13.90
N ARG A 665 40.78 9.74 12.75
CA ARG A 665 40.51 10.95 11.92
C ARG A 665 40.48 12.28 12.68
N ASN A 666 41.16 12.34 13.83
CA ASN A 666 41.11 13.46 14.77
C ASN A 666 42.17 14.53 14.47
N TYR A 667 41.88 15.78 14.83
CA TYR A 667 42.90 16.81 15.05
C TYR A 667 43.47 16.63 16.43
N TYR A 668 44.78 16.83 16.54
CA TYR A 668 45.45 16.79 17.85
C TYR A 668 45.94 18.18 18.24
N LEU A 669 45.43 18.66 19.36
CA LEU A 669 45.69 19.96 19.90
C LEU A 669 46.31 19.88 21.29
N SER A 670 46.83 20.99 21.83
CA SER A 670 47.27 21.04 23.22
C SER A 670 46.14 20.66 24.17
N TYR A 671 46.48 19.93 25.21
CA TYR A 671 45.53 19.61 26.28
C TYR A 671 44.88 20.83 26.87
N ASP A 672 45.66 21.93 27.07
CA ASP A 672 45.17 23.16 27.65
C ASP A 672 44.12 23.87 26.77
N LEU A 673 44.16 23.66 25.43
CA LEU A 673 43.16 24.19 24.52
C LEU A 673 41.86 23.35 24.52
N VAL A 674 41.97 22.03 24.66
CA VAL A 674 40.86 21.12 24.56
C VAL A 674 40.37 20.65 25.91
N GLY A 675 41.27 20.69 26.94
CA GLY A 675 40.97 20.25 28.31
C GLY A 675 39.80 20.97 28.97
N GLU A 676 39.63 22.26 28.66
CA GLU A 676 38.47 23.04 29.11
C GLU A 676 37.09 22.52 28.60
N TYR A 677 37.12 21.61 27.65
CA TYR A 677 35.90 21.05 27.03
C TYR A 677 35.78 19.52 27.25
N LYS A 678 36.66 18.92 28.04
CA LYS A 678 36.53 17.52 28.44
C LYS A 678 35.42 17.37 29.45
N ILE A 679 34.40 16.62 29.11
CA ILE A 679 33.29 16.36 30.00
C ILE A 679 33.20 14.87 30.22
N ASN A 680 33.65 14.43 31.37
CA ASN A 680 33.32 13.12 31.91
C ASN A 680 32.12 13.31 32.84
N VAL A 681 30.91 13.01 32.37
CA VAL A 681 29.72 13.24 33.18
C VAL A 681 28.91 11.95 33.26
N LEU A 682 28.70 11.48 34.47
CA LEU A 682 27.66 10.51 34.76
C LEU A 682 26.32 11.19 34.61
N GLN A 683 25.58 10.85 33.58
CA GLN A 683 24.30 11.45 33.26
C GLN A 683 23.17 10.44 33.46
N LYS A 684 22.13 10.88 34.18
CA LYS A 684 20.85 10.14 34.16
C LYS A 684 20.16 10.36 32.81
N THR A 685 20.10 9.31 32.02
CA THR A 685 19.60 9.38 30.63
C THR A 685 18.23 8.78 30.46
N GLY A 686 17.77 7.97 31.43
CA GLY A 686 16.49 7.28 31.32
C GLY A 686 16.09 6.48 32.51
N TYR A 687 15.16 5.58 32.27
CA TYR A 687 14.62 4.62 33.23
C TYR A 687 14.47 3.24 32.61
N LEU A 688 14.83 2.21 33.33
CA LEU A 688 14.53 0.81 33.05
C LEU A 688 13.20 0.46 33.72
N ILE A 689 12.27 -0.11 32.98
CA ILE A 689 10.93 -0.45 33.46
C ILE A 689 10.71 -1.94 33.23
N PRO A 690 10.63 -2.75 34.31
CA PRO A 690 10.29 -4.17 34.20
C PRO A 690 8.87 -4.37 33.72
N MET A 691 8.68 -5.22 32.72
CA MET A 691 7.36 -5.61 32.21
C MET A 691 7.44 -6.88 31.37
N THR A 692 6.32 -7.61 31.30
CA THR A 692 6.27 -8.87 30.55
C THR A 692 5.01 -8.99 29.70
N GLU A 693 4.00 -8.14 29.97
CA GLU A 693 2.71 -8.25 29.29
C GLU A 693 2.67 -7.39 28.01
N TYR A 694 2.04 -7.95 26.98
CA TYR A 694 1.83 -7.26 25.71
C TYR A 694 1.19 -5.86 25.84
N LYS A 695 0.22 -5.73 26.77
CA LYS A 695 -0.50 -4.46 26.98
C LYS A 695 0.41 -3.37 27.51
N ASP A 696 1.34 -3.74 28.40
CA ASP A 696 2.27 -2.79 29.02
C ASP A 696 3.34 -2.35 28.02
N PHE A 697 3.92 -3.28 27.26
CA PHE A 697 4.83 -2.93 26.19
C PHE A 697 4.17 -2.00 25.16
N LYS A 698 2.97 -2.34 24.71
CA LYS A 698 2.22 -1.52 23.76
C LYS A 698 1.95 -0.12 24.31
N TYR A 699 1.51 -0.02 25.57
CA TYR A 699 1.27 1.26 26.22
C TYR A 699 2.52 2.14 26.26
N MET A 700 3.68 1.58 26.60
CA MET A 700 4.95 2.32 26.67
C MET A 700 5.40 2.78 25.27
N LEU A 701 5.31 1.92 24.26
CA LEU A 701 5.67 2.25 22.88
C LEU A 701 4.76 3.35 22.29
N GLU A 702 3.46 3.35 22.63
CA GLU A 702 2.51 4.40 22.24
C GLU A 702 2.73 5.71 23.01
N THR A 703 3.13 5.63 24.28
CA THR A 703 3.35 6.80 25.13
C THR A 703 4.66 7.51 24.82
N PHE A 704 5.70 6.74 24.52
CA PHE A 704 7.05 7.22 24.21
C PHE A 704 7.53 6.64 22.88
N PRO A 705 6.95 7.08 21.76
CA PRO A 705 7.29 6.54 20.45
C PRO A 705 8.72 6.87 20.05
N TYR A 706 9.31 6.01 19.23
CA TYR A 706 10.72 6.03 18.83
C TYR A 706 11.18 7.28 18.07
N ASN A 707 10.28 8.11 17.57
CA ASN A 707 10.61 9.33 16.82
C ASN A 707 10.53 10.63 17.64
N GLN A 708 10.44 10.51 18.95
CA GLN A 708 10.39 11.65 19.86
C GLN A 708 11.66 11.80 20.69
N SER A 709 11.87 12.99 21.24
CA SER A 709 13.02 13.27 22.11
C SER A 709 13.09 12.31 23.31
N ILE A 710 11.94 12.03 23.95
CA ILE A 710 11.82 10.98 24.95
C ILE A 710 11.17 9.79 24.25
N GLN A 711 11.86 8.67 24.20
CA GLN A 711 11.45 7.50 23.45
C GLN A 711 11.75 6.20 24.18
N THR A 712 11.00 5.17 23.83
CA THR A 712 11.32 3.81 24.25
C THR A 712 12.51 3.26 23.48
N VAL A 713 13.36 2.55 24.17
CA VAL A 713 14.52 1.86 23.63
C VAL A 713 14.46 0.38 24.00
N THR A 714 14.63 -0.45 23.00
CA THR A 714 14.61 -1.90 23.11
C THR A 714 15.80 -2.47 22.34
N PRO A 715 16.15 -3.74 22.53
CA PRO A 715 17.16 -4.38 21.69
C PRO A 715 16.91 -4.24 20.19
N TYR A 716 15.63 -4.12 19.79
CA TYR A 716 15.18 -4.11 18.39
C TYR A 716 14.89 -2.71 17.85
N SER A 717 15.12 -1.64 18.61
CA SER A 717 14.73 -0.27 18.24
C SER A 717 15.36 0.21 16.93
N GLU A 718 16.60 -0.13 16.63
CA GLU A 718 17.26 0.24 15.37
C GLU A 718 16.61 -0.42 14.16
N GLU A 719 16.27 -1.70 14.29
CA GLU A 719 15.62 -2.47 13.23
C GLU A 719 14.21 -1.99 12.96
N VAL A 720 13.46 -1.70 14.04
CA VAL A 720 12.13 -1.10 13.94
C VAL A 720 12.18 0.23 13.19
N THR A 721 13.14 1.07 13.55
CA THR A 721 13.34 2.38 12.92
C THR A 721 13.66 2.26 11.43
N MET A 722 14.55 1.35 11.05
CA MET A 722 14.91 1.09 9.66
C MET A 722 13.71 0.59 8.85
N LEU A 723 12.92 -0.32 9.42
CA LEU A 723 11.69 -0.82 8.80
C LEU A 723 10.68 0.30 8.57
N VAL A 724 10.45 1.14 9.58
CA VAL A 724 9.50 2.25 9.49
C VAL A 724 9.88 3.23 8.40
N ARG A 725 11.15 3.64 8.34
CA ARG A 725 11.66 4.51 7.27
C ARG A 725 11.42 3.91 5.89
N THR A 726 11.69 2.62 5.75
CA THR A 726 11.46 1.90 4.48
C THR A 726 9.97 1.92 4.11
N ILE A 727 9.09 1.66 5.09
CA ILE A 727 7.63 1.70 4.89
C ILE A 727 7.17 3.10 4.49
N GLU A 728 7.67 4.16 5.12
CA GLU A 728 7.30 5.56 4.80
C GLU A 728 7.67 5.93 3.38
N ILE A 729 8.89 5.63 2.93
CA ILE A 729 9.32 5.87 1.55
C ILE A 729 8.45 5.09 0.55
N LEU A 730 8.21 3.81 0.83
CA LEU A 730 7.40 2.95 -0.03
C LEU A 730 5.93 3.40 -0.08
N LYS A 731 5.39 3.90 1.02
CA LYS A 731 4.01 4.36 1.16
C LYS A 731 3.69 5.48 0.17
N ASP A 732 4.54 6.48 0.04
CA ASP A 732 4.30 7.62 -0.85
C ASP A 732 4.37 7.21 -2.33
N ILE A 733 5.37 6.45 -2.71
CA ILE A 733 5.51 5.93 -4.08
C ILE A 733 4.32 5.03 -4.43
N ALA A 734 3.97 4.15 -3.51
CA ALA A 734 2.90 3.18 -3.70
C ALA A 734 1.52 3.85 -3.74
N PHE A 735 1.29 4.94 -2.98
CA PHE A 735 0.04 5.71 -3.02
C PHE A 735 -0.23 6.27 -4.43
N TRP A 736 0.73 6.96 -5.03
CA TRP A 736 0.57 7.51 -6.38
C TRP A 736 0.42 6.42 -7.44
N GLY A 737 1.20 5.35 -7.34
CA GLY A 737 1.08 4.18 -8.22
C GLY A 737 -0.31 3.54 -8.11
N SER A 738 -0.84 3.38 -6.90
CA SER A 738 -2.16 2.82 -6.65
C SER A 738 -3.29 3.68 -7.22
N LEU A 739 -3.18 5.00 -7.13
CA LEU A 739 -4.16 5.94 -7.69
C LEU A 739 -4.22 5.83 -9.22
N ILE A 740 -3.07 5.74 -9.89
CA ILE A 740 -3.00 5.55 -11.36
C ILE A 740 -3.67 4.23 -11.75
N LEU A 741 -3.36 3.14 -11.05
CA LEU A 741 -3.94 1.82 -11.31
C LEU A 741 -5.45 1.79 -11.03
N PHE A 742 -5.92 2.48 -10.00
CA PHE A 742 -7.34 2.62 -9.70
C PHE A 742 -8.10 3.28 -10.86
N VAL A 743 -7.60 4.42 -11.35
CA VAL A 743 -8.19 5.12 -12.50
C VAL A 743 -8.19 4.23 -13.74
N PHE A 744 -7.07 3.55 -14.00
CA PHE A 744 -6.96 2.62 -15.13
C PHE A 744 -7.98 1.47 -15.04
N THR A 745 -8.20 0.91 -13.84
CA THR A 745 -9.20 -0.15 -13.63
C THR A 745 -10.63 0.33 -13.88
N VAL A 746 -10.97 1.55 -13.47
CA VAL A 746 -12.27 2.16 -13.78
C VAL A 746 -12.48 2.23 -15.28
N PHE A 747 -11.46 2.66 -16.04
CA PHE A 747 -11.54 2.70 -17.51
C PHE A 747 -11.65 1.31 -18.14
N LEU A 748 -10.93 0.31 -17.63
CA LEU A 748 -11.00 -1.06 -18.15
C LEU A 748 -12.38 -1.68 -17.97
N ILE A 749 -12.94 -1.59 -16.76
CA ILE A 749 -14.29 -2.12 -16.48
C ILE A 749 -15.33 -1.34 -17.28
N GLY A 750 -15.20 -0.01 -17.34
CA GLY A 750 -16.09 0.83 -18.15
C GLY A 750 -16.05 0.48 -19.64
N ASN A 751 -14.86 0.24 -20.19
CA ASN A 751 -14.69 -0.20 -21.59
C ASN A 751 -15.24 -1.62 -21.81
N PHE A 752 -15.11 -2.52 -20.84
CA PHE A 752 -15.72 -3.84 -20.91
C PHE A 752 -17.24 -3.74 -20.98
N ILE A 753 -17.87 -2.97 -20.07
CA ILE A 753 -19.32 -2.74 -20.04
C ILE A 753 -19.79 -2.06 -21.33
N MET A 754 -19.06 -1.02 -21.82
CA MET A 754 -19.40 -0.33 -23.07
C MET A 754 -19.40 -1.28 -24.26
N THR A 755 -18.43 -2.18 -24.28
CA THR A 755 -18.32 -3.20 -25.33
C THR A 755 -19.48 -4.20 -25.23
N SER A 756 -19.82 -4.65 -24.01
CA SER A 756 -20.97 -5.53 -23.77
C SER A 756 -22.27 -4.92 -24.24
N ILE A 757 -22.49 -3.65 -23.94
CA ILE A 757 -23.64 -2.87 -24.44
C ILE A 757 -23.71 -2.86 -25.98
N HIS A 758 -22.56 -2.64 -26.63
CA HIS A 758 -22.54 -2.58 -28.11
C HIS A 758 -22.96 -3.92 -28.75
N TYR A 759 -22.50 -5.04 -28.17
CA TYR A 759 -22.88 -6.36 -28.70
C TYR A 759 -24.33 -6.73 -28.42
N ARG A 760 -24.89 -6.27 -27.31
CA ARG A 760 -26.29 -6.58 -26.94
C ARG A 760 -27.28 -5.49 -27.30
N LYS A 761 -26.89 -4.56 -28.17
CA LYS A 761 -27.68 -3.41 -28.55
C LYS A 761 -29.07 -3.82 -29.08
N LYS A 762 -29.12 -4.87 -29.91
CA LYS A 762 -30.34 -5.42 -30.45
C LYS A 762 -31.27 -6.01 -29.35
N GLU A 763 -30.72 -6.74 -28.40
CA GLU A 763 -31.49 -7.29 -27.25
C GLU A 763 -32.04 -6.18 -26.36
N ILE A 764 -31.24 -5.11 -26.12
CA ILE A 764 -31.71 -3.90 -25.43
C ILE A 764 -32.88 -3.28 -26.15
N GLY A 765 -32.79 -3.18 -27.46
CA GLY A 765 -33.89 -2.67 -28.33
C GLY A 765 -35.18 -3.49 -28.15
N VAL A 766 -35.06 -4.82 -28.17
CA VAL A 766 -36.18 -5.74 -27.97
C VAL A 766 -36.79 -5.57 -26.56
N LEU A 767 -35.99 -5.54 -25.51
CA LEU A 767 -36.48 -5.33 -24.15
C LEU A 767 -37.26 -4.00 -24.05
N ARG A 768 -36.71 -2.95 -24.63
CA ARG A 768 -37.35 -1.64 -24.64
C ARG A 768 -38.61 -1.57 -25.50
N ALA A 769 -38.67 -2.31 -26.61
CA ALA A 769 -39.87 -2.46 -27.42
C ALA A 769 -40.98 -3.20 -26.67
N LEU A 770 -40.64 -4.15 -25.82
CA LEU A 770 -41.56 -4.82 -24.90
C LEU A 770 -42.05 -3.90 -23.76
N GLY A 771 -41.42 -2.73 -23.59
CA GLY A 771 -41.78 -1.73 -22.60
C GLY A 771 -40.84 -1.71 -21.37
N ALA A 772 -39.68 -2.42 -21.36
CA ALA A 772 -38.71 -2.30 -20.30
C ALA A 772 -38.18 -0.88 -20.18
N ARG A 773 -38.06 -0.38 -18.95
CA ARG A 773 -37.55 0.96 -18.67
C ARG A 773 -36.03 1.04 -18.84
N SER A 774 -35.50 2.23 -19.11
CA SER A 774 -34.06 2.45 -19.18
C SER A 774 -33.34 1.95 -17.93
N ILE A 775 -33.92 2.16 -16.71
CA ILE A 775 -33.35 1.70 -15.45
C ILE A 775 -33.28 0.18 -15.34
N ASP A 776 -34.23 -0.54 -15.98
CA ASP A 776 -34.22 -2.00 -15.96
C ASP A 776 -33.06 -2.56 -16.81
N VAL A 777 -32.75 -1.90 -17.92
CA VAL A 777 -31.57 -2.21 -18.76
C VAL A 777 -30.27 -1.88 -18.02
N ILE A 778 -30.22 -0.76 -17.32
CA ILE A 778 -29.07 -0.36 -16.48
C ILE A 778 -28.73 -1.45 -15.47
N LYS A 779 -29.73 -2.00 -14.79
CA LYS A 779 -29.52 -3.07 -13.80
C LYS A 779 -28.83 -4.32 -14.39
N ILE A 780 -29.09 -4.65 -15.64
CA ILE A 780 -28.45 -5.79 -16.31
C ILE A 780 -26.93 -5.59 -16.35
N PHE A 781 -26.48 -4.40 -16.78
CA PHE A 781 -25.05 -4.10 -16.88
C PHE A 781 -24.37 -3.83 -15.53
N LEU A 782 -25.12 -3.32 -14.56
CA LEU A 782 -24.63 -3.24 -13.18
C LEU A 782 -24.37 -4.63 -12.61
N TRP A 783 -25.24 -5.61 -12.86
CA TRP A 783 -25.03 -6.99 -12.44
C TRP A 783 -23.82 -7.63 -13.14
N GLU A 784 -23.64 -7.37 -14.41
CA GLU A 784 -22.49 -7.83 -15.19
C GLU A 784 -21.18 -7.34 -14.57
N GLY A 785 -21.07 -6.01 -14.34
CA GLY A 785 -19.91 -5.40 -13.69
C GLY A 785 -19.69 -5.90 -12.27
N LEU A 786 -20.75 -6.05 -11.48
CA LEU A 786 -20.69 -6.46 -10.09
C LEU A 786 -20.23 -7.91 -9.94
N VAL A 787 -20.73 -8.84 -10.75
CA VAL A 787 -20.31 -10.24 -10.74
C VAL A 787 -18.84 -10.38 -11.14
N MET A 788 -18.42 -9.70 -12.22
CA MET A 788 -17.02 -9.69 -12.65
C MET A 788 -16.09 -9.15 -11.56
N SER A 789 -16.46 -8.03 -10.96
CA SER A 789 -15.70 -7.39 -9.90
C SER A 789 -15.65 -8.24 -8.63
N LEU A 790 -16.75 -8.90 -8.26
CA LEU A 790 -16.79 -9.80 -7.10
C LEU A 790 -15.88 -11.02 -7.28
N ILE A 791 -15.86 -11.60 -8.48
CA ILE A 791 -14.92 -12.69 -8.81
C ILE A 791 -13.49 -12.18 -8.66
N SER A 792 -13.17 -11.00 -9.21
CA SER A 792 -11.83 -10.41 -9.10
C SER A 792 -11.45 -10.14 -7.63
N ALA A 793 -12.38 -9.61 -6.82
CA ALA A 793 -12.16 -9.34 -5.40
C ALA A 793 -11.88 -10.61 -4.61
N THR A 794 -12.65 -11.68 -4.84
CA THR A 794 -12.47 -12.94 -4.12
C THR A 794 -11.12 -13.59 -4.44
N ILE A 795 -10.74 -13.60 -5.74
CA ILE A 795 -9.43 -14.12 -6.14
C ILE A 795 -8.30 -13.24 -5.57
N SER A 796 -8.46 -11.90 -5.62
CA SER A 796 -7.49 -10.97 -5.03
C SER A 796 -7.33 -11.18 -3.53
N ALA A 797 -8.41 -11.42 -2.80
CA ALA A 797 -8.37 -11.68 -1.36
C ALA A 797 -7.59 -12.97 -1.01
N ILE A 798 -7.76 -14.02 -1.81
CA ILE A 798 -7.00 -15.26 -1.65
C ILE A 798 -5.52 -15.03 -1.97
N LEU A 799 -5.25 -14.40 -3.12
CA LEU A 799 -3.88 -14.12 -3.54
C LEU A 799 -3.15 -13.14 -2.61
N LEU A 800 -3.87 -12.21 -1.96
CA LEU A 800 -3.28 -11.28 -0.99
C LEU A 800 -2.59 -12.04 0.15
N VAL A 801 -3.21 -13.09 0.68
CA VAL A 801 -2.61 -13.91 1.74
C VAL A 801 -1.32 -14.58 1.26
N ILE A 802 -1.35 -15.12 0.03
CA ILE A 802 -0.20 -15.81 -0.55
C ILE A 802 0.94 -14.80 -0.82
N VAL A 803 0.62 -13.68 -1.46
CA VAL A 803 1.61 -12.65 -1.83
C VAL A 803 2.24 -12.02 -0.60
N THR A 804 1.44 -11.67 0.42
CA THR A 804 1.98 -11.08 1.66
C THR A 804 2.86 -12.06 2.43
N ASN A 805 2.52 -13.35 2.48
CA ASN A 805 3.38 -14.37 3.08
C ASN A 805 4.70 -14.52 2.31
N LEU A 806 4.65 -14.58 0.98
CA LEU A 806 5.87 -14.63 0.16
C LEU A 806 6.74 -13.39 0.35
N LEU A 807 6.15 -12.19 0.34
CA LEU A 807 6.87 -10.94 0.57
C LEU A 807 7.51 -10.91 1.96
N ASN A 808 6.78 -11.32 3.00
CA ASN A 808 7.33 -11.43 4.34
C ASN A 808 8.54 -12.37 4.38
N THR A 809 8.42 -13.57 3.80
CA THR A 809 9.53 -14.53 3.75
C THR A 809 10.72 -13.96 2.99
N MET A 810 10.51 -13.35 1.82
CA MET A 810 11.60 -12.78 1.00
C MET A 810 12.29 -11.60 1.71
N ILE A 811 11.54 -10.73 2.37
CA ILE A 811 12.12 -9.58 3.09
C ILE A 811 12.85 -10.05 4.34
N MET A 812 12.25 -10.92 5.13
CA MET A 812 12.87 -11.43 6.36
C MET A 812 14.17 -12.20 6.06
N SER A 813 14.19 -13.02 5.01
CA SER A 813 15.42 -13.76 4.61
C SER A 813 16.46 -12.87 3.94
N GLY A 814 16.04 -11.89 3.12
CA GLY A 814 16.97 -11.05 2.36
C GLY A 814 17.56 -9.87 3.14
N THR A 815 16.87 -9.37 4.17
CA THR A 815 17.27 -8.17 4.92
C THR A 815 17.51 -8.44 6.39
N ASN A 816 17.30 -9.67 6.86
CA ASN A 816 17.39 -10.05 8.28
C ASN A 816 16.48 -9.21 9.21
N ILE A 817 15.41 -8.63 8.71
CA ILE A 817 14.44 -7.90 9.51
C ILE A 817 13.62 -8.91 10.34
N ILE A 818 13.55 -8.70 11.65
CA ILE A 818 12.86 -9.59 12.59
C ILE A 818 11.33 -9.34 12.62
N LEU A 819 10.92 -8.12 12.28
CA LEU A 819 9.51 -7.75 12.23
C LEU A 819 8.86 -8.19 10.91
N THR A 820 7.62 -8.69 10.98
CA THR A 820 6.82 -8.99 9.78
C THR A 820 6.31 -7.70 9.12
N PRO A 821 6.80 -7.35 7.91
CA PRO A 821 6.44 -6.06 7.30
C PRO A 821 4.98 -5.96 6.87
N PHE A 822 4.33 -7.08 6.53
CA PHE A 822 2.94 -7.12 6.07
C PHE A 822 2.07 -7.87 7.06
N MET A 823 1.28 -7.14 7.84
CA MET A 823 0.31 -7.69 8.78
C MET A 823 -1.11 -7.57 8.22
N LEU A 824 -1.71 -8.69 7.86
CA LEU A 824 -3.09 -8.73 7.37
C LEU A 824 -4.09 -8.66 8.51
N GLY A 825 -5.12 -7.84 8.34
CA GLY A 825 -6.28 -7.75 9.21
C GLY A 825 -7.59 -7.79 8.43
N ILE A 826 -8.71 -7.82 9.12
CA ILE A 826 -10.05 -7.79 8.52
C ILE A 826 -10.27 -6.54 7.66
N ARG A 827 -9.61 -5.43 8.00
CA ARG A 827 -9.66 -4.17 7.29
C ARG A 827 -9.28 -4.33 5.81
N GLN A 828 -8.17 -5.01 5.48
CA GLN A 828 -7.68 -5.18 4.13
C GLN A 828 -8.70 -5.93 3.25
N PHE A 829 -9.31 -6.98 3.79
CA PHE A 829 -10.36 -7.71 3.08
C PHE A 829 -11.60 -6.84 2.86
N ALA A 830 -12.04 -6.10 3.87
CA ALA A 830 -13.17 -5.18 3.74
C ALA A 830 -12.91 -4.09 2.68
N MET A 831 -11.69 -3.55 2.61
CA MET A 831 -11.29 -2.54 1.64
C MET A 831 -11.32 -3.07 0.21
N ILE A 832 -10.89 -4.31 -0.05
CA ILE A 832 -10.97 -4.94 -1.39
C ILE A 832 -12.41 -4.90 -1.91
N TYR A 833 -13.38 -5.37 -1.11
CA TYR A 833 -14.78 -5.40 -1.51
C TYR A 833 -15.40 -4.00 -1.63
N LEU A 834 -15.02 -3.07 -0.77
CA LEU A 834 -15.48 -1.68 -0.83
C LEU A 834 -14.97 -0.98 -2.10
N ILE A 835 -13.68 -1.10 -2.40
CA ILE A 835 -13.05 -0.51 -3.60
C ILE A 835 -13.71 -1.07 -4.86
N VAL A 836 -13.90 -2.38 -4.92
CA VAL A 836 -14.56 -3.05 -6.06
C VAL A 836 -15.98 -2.51 -6.27
N PHE A 837 -16.73 -2.34 -5.20
CA PHE A 837 -18.08 -1.79 -5.29
C PHE A 837 -18.08 -0.36 -5.84
N ILE A 838 -17.19 0.49 -5.33
CA ILE A 838 -17.02 1.88 -5.79
C ILE A 838 -16.59 1.92 -7.26
N VAL A 839 -15.57 1.14 -7.64
CA VAL A 839 -15.08 1.06 -9.02
C VAL A 839 -16.18 0.62 -9.97
N THR A 840 -16.97 -0.39 -9.59
CA THR A 840 -18.07 -0.88 -10.41
C THR A 840 -19.13 0.21 -10.64
N ILE A 841 -19.50 0.95 -9.60
CA ILE A 841 -20.46 2.06 -9.73
C ILE A 841 -19.91 3.14 -10.66
N ILE A 842 -18.71 3.62 -10.42
CA ILE A 842 -18.09 4.70 -11.20
C ILE A 842 -17.92 4.29 -12.66
N SER A 843 -17.38 3.10 -12.92
CA SER A 843 -17.15 2.58 -14.28
C SER A 843 -18.43 2.38 -15.08
N SER A 844 -19.55 2.13 -14.38
CA SER A 844 -20.85 1.92 -15.01
C SER A 844 -21.56 3.22 -15.42
N VAL A 845 -21.18 4.38 -14.82
CA VAL A 845 -21.88 5.65 -15.04
C VAL A 845 -21.89 6.09 -16.51
N LEU A 846 -20.74 6.11 -17.17
CA LEU A 846 -20.64 6.54 -18.59
C LEU A 846 -21.43 5.63 -19.53
N PRO A 847 -21.31 4.29 -19.47
CA PRO A 847 -22.16 3.38 -20.25
C PRO A 847 -23.65 3.58 -19.99
N ILE A 848 -24.04 3.77 -18.72
CA ILE A 848 -25.42 3.98 -18.31
C ILE A 848 -26.04 5.22 -18.96
N ILE A 849 -25.34 6.35 -18.95
CA ILE A 849 -25.82 7.60 -19.59
C ILE A 849 -26.06 7.38 -21.07
N LYS A 850 -25.19 6.63 -21.73
CA LYS A 850 -25.35 6.33 -23.18
C LYS A 850 -26.60 5.49 -23.45
N ILE A 851 -26.86 4.45 -22.64
CA ILE A 851 -28.06 3.60 -22.78
C ILE A 851 -29.34 4.39 -22.52
N SER A 852 -29.37 5.21 -21.47
CA SER A 852 -30.58 5.94 -21.07
C SER A 852 -31.07 6.89 -22.17
N LYS A 853 -30.16 7.42 -22.99
CA LYS A 853 -30.42 8.33 -24.11
C LYS A 853 -30.72 7.61 -25.45
N MET A 854 -30.52 6.29 -25.53
CA MET A 854 -30.71 5.52 -26.76
C MET A 854 -32.21 5.32 -27.05
N LYS A 855 -32.66 5.64 -28.24
CA LYS A 855 -34.03 5.33 -28.66
C LYS A 855 -34.18 3.83 -28.90
N PRO A 856 -35.35 3.22 -28.56
CA PRO A 856 -35.57 1.79 -28.80
C PRO A 856 -35.33 1.38 -30.26
N ILE A 857 -35.78 2.22 -31.22
CA ILE A 857 -35.62 1.95 -32.66
C ILE A 857 -34.17 1.94 -33.12
N ASP A 858 -33.31 2.87 -32.58
CA ASP A 858 -31.89 2.94 -32.93
C ASP A 858 -31.14 1.69 -32.42
N ALA A 859 -31.61 1.13 -31.30
CA ALA A 859 -31.06 -0.10 -30.75
C ALA A 859 -31.43 -1.33 -31.59
N ILE A 860 -32.70 -1.41 -32.12
CA ILE A 860 -33.15 -2.51 -32.94
C ILE A 860 -32.49 -2.49 -34.33
N LEU A 861 -32.40 -1.31 -34.96
CA LEU A 861 -31.80 -1.14 -36.28
C LEU A 861 -30.29 -1.11 -36.30
N ASN A 862 -29.66 -1.25 -35.12
CA ASN A 862 -28.21 -1.22 -34.92
C ASN A 862 -27.49 0.05 -35.45
N LYS A 863 -28.23 1.18 -35.47
CA LYS A 863 -27.76 2.50 -35.92
C LYS A 863 -27.01 3.28 -34.84
#